data_b1ee05fff64ca8f856093bf5a816916b
#
_entry.id   b1ee05fff64ca8f856093bf5a816916b
#
_cell.length_a   1.000
_cell.length_b   1.000
_cell.length_c   1.000
_cell.angle_alpha   90.00
_cell.angle_beta   90.00
_cell.angle_gamma   90.00
#
_symmetry.space_group_name_H-M   'P 1'
#
loop_
_entity.id
_entity.type
_entity.pdbx_description
1 polymer ?
#
loop_
_entity_poly.entity_id
_entity_poly.type
_entity_poly.pdbx_seq_one_letter_code
_entity_poly.pdbx_strand_id
1 'polypeptide(L)'
;MQIRWTQVLWKPVLVIGAVVTTFAGCNLNPGKSSTTTPAPTVAVQIAPPTASLTVSASQQFTATVTGTTNQSVTFAVNGVAGGNATVGTISSSGKYTAPAVVPNPANVKITATSVADTKALATSSVAVSPKTGILIVLTPDKVTLTAGGTQQFTATVTGTSDHRVNWLVSGGTITSDGLYTAPAMAPAGNVIAVVAQSVVDTTKTGHIDIIVNSLPVKIAVSPLNPTVNLGQTQQFTATITGTSNTAVSWTVNGVTGGAAATGTISTGGVYTAPAILPNPPTVTVAVISAADTTFKASTLATIFNSSPLVSDVAAARFLEQASWGPTASSVALVKEVGFSAYIDQQIAAPASSWPDLATKDGIDVMQKRFWTNMMTGQDQLRQRVAFALGEVMVISNRKVDPHGFPYYVTLLHKDAFGTYGALLKDVTLSPAMGYYLDMVNNDKANPNNGTLPNENYAREIMQLFSVGLTKLNADGTPQTDASGNPIPTYSQDTIQNYAAVFTGWTYPTAPGQTKKLYNPPYWTGPMEADNSDHDQNPKTLIDGVVLPAGQTAAQDLDGGLQAIVNDSSVGPFMCLRLIQQLVTSNPNPAYLSRCSTAFADNGSGQRGDLKAVVKAILLDPEARRGDDPTQLAPSDGKLKEPILLITGLLRALNATTDGDSLNYYTSNMKQDLYNSPSVFNYYPPNYQLVSNSLLAPEMKIYTTPTALLRANAINGVVFWNSPGGTKIDYTAWNTLAADNTKLLDALNAAMMHGSMPDQLRQSIITALNTLDPKDLNGRAKTAIYLMATSQHYSVQH
;
A
#
# COMPACT_ATOMS: atom_id res chain seq x y z
N MET A 1 1.00 -28.35 -22.76
CA MET A 1 0.17 -27.56 -23.68
C MET A 1 0.66 -26.13 -23.60
N GLN A 2 1.52 -25.77 -24.54
CA GLN A 2 2.17 -24.45 -24.58
C GLN A 2 1.20 -23.46 -25.22
N ILE A 3 0.86 -22.39 -24.52
CA ILE A 3 0.15 -21.26 -25.07
C ILE A 3 1.19 -20.20 -25.41
N ARG A 4 1.37 -19.98 -26.72
CA ARG A 4 2.18 -18.87 -27.26
C ARG A 4 1.41 -17.57 -27.11
N TRP A 5 2.02 -16.58 -26.49
CA TRP A 5 1.59 -15.18 -26.55
C TRP A 5 2.18 -14.52 -27.80
N THR A 6 1.32 -14.06 -28.67
CA THR A 6 1.69 -13.21 -29.82
C THR A 6 1.86 -11.77 -29.32
N GLN A 7 3.06 -11.24 -29.51
CA GLN A 7 3.36 -9.82 -29.31
C GLN A 7 2.74 -8.99 -30.42
N VAL A 8 1.94 -8.00 -30.06
CA VAL A 8 1.51 -6.92 -30.95
C VAL A 8 2.51 -5.77 -30.79
N LEU A 9 3.32 -5.57 -31.81
CA LEU A 9 4.26 -4.45 -31.91
C LEU A 9 3.51 -3.19 -32.35
N TRP A 10 3.50 -2.17 -31.53
CA TRP A 10 3.16 -0.80 -31.92
C TRP A 10 4.44 -0.08 -32.33
N LYS A 11 4.49 0.38 -33.57
CA LYS A 11 5.54 1.29 -34.08
C LYS A 11 5.09 2.73 -33.85
N PRO A 12 5.95 3.62 -33.37
CA PRO A 12 5.68 5.04 -33.42
C PRO A 12 6.01 5.61 -34.80
N VAL A 13 5.12 6.39 -35.35
CA VAL A 13 5.32 7.17 -36.59
C VAL A 13 6.03 8.46 -36.23
N LEU A 14 7.23 8.62 -36.78
CA LEU A 14 8.03 9.84 -36.71
C LEU A 14 7.67 10.70 -37.93
N VAL A 15 7.09 11.89 -37.73
CA VAL A 15 6.91 12.88 -38.81
C VAL A 15 8.06 13.86 -38.76
N ILE A 16 8.96 13.77 -39.75
CA ILE A 16 10.01 14.75 -40.00
C ILE A 16 9.52 15.67 -41.11
N GLY A 17 9.27 16.93 -40.77
CA GLY A 17 9.02 17.98 -41.74
C GLY A 17 10.34 18.61 -42.21
N ALA A 18 10.73 18.32 -43.43
CA ALA A 18 11.86 19.00 -44.11
C ALA A 18 11.35 20.26 -44.82
N VAL A 19 11.93 21.39 -44.49
CA VAL A 19 11.77 22.61 -45.29
C VAL A 19 12.94 22.67 -46.27
N VAL A 20 12.61 22.58 -47.54
CA VAL A 20 13.56 22.77 -48.64
C VAL A 20 13.43 24.21 -49.08
N THR A 21 14.50 25.00 -48.98
CA THR A 21 14.63 26.28 -49.66
C THR A 21 15.43 26.07 -50.92
N THR A 22 14.78 26.28 -52.04
CA THR A 22 15.39 26.29 -53.39
C THR A 22 16.02 27.64 -53.68
N PHE A 23 17.29 27.61 -54.00
CA PHE A 23 17.97 28.71 -54.71
C PHE A 23 17.73 28.57 -56.22
N ALA A 24 17.25 29.62 -56.86
CA ALA A 24 17.26 29.72 -58.29
C ALA A 24 18.30 30.78 -58.67
N GLY A 25 19.30 30.37 -59.39
CA GLY A 25 20.28 31.22 -60.02
C GLY A 25 19.81 31.77 -61.38
N CYS A 26 20.22 32.92 -61.68
CA CYS A 26 20.21 33.37 -63.07
C CYS A 26 21.54 34.04 -63.41
N ASN A 27 22.20 33.43 -64.33
CA ASN A 27 23.32 33.99 -65.16
C ASN A 27 22.76 35.03 -66.11
N LEU A 28 23.53 36.05 -66.36
CA LEU A 28 23.72 36.64 -67.71
C LEU A 28 24.91 37.54 -67.78
N ASN A 29 25.66 37.40 -68.73
CA ASN A 29 26.92 37.97 -69.20
C ASN A 29 26.61 38.94 -70.30
N PRO A 30 27.56 39.56 -70.98
CA PRO A 30 28.22 40.89 -70.78
C PRO A 30 27.98 41.88 -71.95
N GLY A 31 28.19 43.11 -71.65
CA GLY A 31 28.15 44.14 -72.70
C GLY A 31 29.12 45.31 -72.47
N LYS A 32 30.00 45.51 -73.40
CA LYS A 32 31.16 46.33 -73.49
C LYS A 32 30.98 47.84 -73.21
N SER A 33 31.99 48.39 -72.53
CA SER A 33 32.76 49.55 -72.95
C SER A 33 32.12 50.92 -73.09
N SER A 34 32.52 51.86 -72.26
CA SER A 34 33.32 53.05 -72.76
C SER A 34 33.85 53.80 -71.57
N THR A 35 35.12 54.17 -71.69
CA THR A 35 35.91 55.02 -70.78
C THR A 35 35.44 56.50 -70.83
N THR A 36 35.06 57.04 -69.64
CA THR A 36 35.33 58.47 -69.35
C THR A 36 35.59 58.53 -67.83
N THR A 37 36.72 58.92 -67.43
CA THR A 37 37.19 59.25 -66.10
C THR A 37 36.31 60.35 -65.51
N PRO A 38 35.51 60.18 -64.45
CA PRO A 38 34.85 61.23 -63.75
C PRO A 38 35.84 61.82 -62.69
N ALA A 39 35.78 63.13 -62.52
CA ALA A 39 36.44 63.82 -61.46
C ALA A 39 36.19 63.14 -60.07
N PRO A 40 37.15 63.21 -59.14
CA PRO A 40 37.01 62.56 -57.88
C PRO A 40 35.81 63.13 -57.14
N THR A 41 34.75 62.31 -56.96
CA THR A 41 33.59 62.64 -56.18
C THR A 41 33.96 62.55 -54.69
N VAL A 42 33.64 63.52 -53.92
CA VAL A 42 33.81 63.52 -52.46
C VAL A 42 32.91 62.51 -51.88
N ALA A 43 33.45 61.56 -51.08
CA ALA A 43 32.68 60.54 -50.39
C ALA A 43 33.01 60.55 -48.89
N VAL A 44 32.03 60.33 -48.09
CA VAL A 44 32.12 60.15 -46.60
C VAL A 44 31.84 58.78 -46.23
N GLN A 45 32.59 58.19 -45.26
CA GLN A 45 32.29 56.93 -44.56
C GLN A 45 32.28 57.27 -43.07
N ILE A 46 31.37 56.58 -42.33
CA ILE A 46 31.26 56.66 -40.86
C ILE A 46 31.37 55.27 -40.26
N ALA A 47 32.17 55.19 -39.19
CA ALA A 47 32.33 53.94 -38.44
C ALA A 47 32.15 54.16 -36.92
N PRO A 48 31.49 53.25 -36.21
CA PRO A 48 30.81 52.03 -36.65
C PRO A 48 29.51 52.38 -37.43
N PRO A 49 29.07 51.47 -38.38
CA PRO A 49 27.84 51.71 -39.15
C PRO A 49 26.58 51.59 -38.30
N THR A 50 26.66 50.82 -37.19
CA THR A 50 25.60 50.68 -36.18
C THR A 50 26.21 50.64 -34.79
N ALA A 51 25.46 51.11 -33.79
CA ALA A 51 25.81 50.92 -32.36
C ALA A 51 24.54 50.65 -31.50
N SER A 52 24.73 50.05 -30.32
CA SER A 52 23.70 49.92 -29.34
C SER A 52 24.18 50.47 -28.00
N LEU A 53 23.44 51.40 -27.43
CA LEU A 53 23.81 52.11 -26.21
C LEU A 53 22.64 52.03 -25.20
N THR A 54 22.95 52.02 -23.92
CA THR A 54 21.96 52.38 -22.91
C THR A 54 21.89 53.92 -22.76
N VAL A 55 20.78 54.38 -22.20
CA VAL A 55 20.67 55.83 -21.89
C VAL A 55 21.90 56.33 -21.14
N SER A 56 22.35 57.53 -21.46
CA SER A 56 23.54 58.21 -20.91
C SER A 56 24.90 57.61 -21.26
N ALA A 57 24.94 56.47 -22.01
CA ALA A 57 26.22 55.92 -22.49
C ALA A 57 26.74 56.63 -23.70
N SER A 58 28.04 56.50 -23.96
CA SER A 58 28.71 57.19 -25.08
C SER A 58 29.39 56.22 -26.04
N GLN A 59 29.42 56.60 -27.33
CA GLN A 59 30.09 55.89 -28.42
C GLN A 59 30.88 56.88 -29.28
N GLN A 60 32.09 56.53 -29.59
CA GLN A 60 32.89 57.24 -30.53
C GLN A 60 32.57 56.85 -31.99
N PHE A 61 32.24 57.83 -32.83
CA PHE A 61 32.12 57.66 -34.28
C PHE A 61 33.30 58.38 -34.97
N THR A 62 33.83 57.71 -35.97
CA THR A 62 34.88 58.33 -36.83
C THR A 62 34.34 58.48 -38.23
N ALA A 63 34.60 59.65 -38.88
CA ALA A 63 34.24 59.87 -40.27
C ALA A 63 35.51 60.07 -41.10
N THR A 64 35.53 59.37 -42.23
CA THR A 64 36.65 59.49 -43.21
C THR A 64 36.10 60.10 -44.50
N VAL A 65 36.72 61.15 -44.99
CA VAL A 65 36.37 61.84 -46.24
C VAL A 65 37.38 61.45 -47.27
N THR A 66 36.97 61.11 -48.45
CA THR A 66 37.85 60.79 -49.61
C THR A 66 37.46 61.69 -50.81
N GLY A 67 38.35 61.86 -51.76
CA GLY A 67 38.10 62.69 -52.96
C GLY A 67 38.30 64.16 -52.80
N THR A 68 38.79 64.67 -51.67
CA THR A 68 39.11 66.07 -51.38
C THR A 68 40.26 66.16 -50.38
N THR A 69 40.96 67.28 -50.38
CA THR A 69 42.02 67.63 -49.43
C THR A 69 41.45 68.11 -48.08
N ASN A 70 40.22 68.62 -48.09
CA ASN A 70 39.52 68.97 -46.81
C ASN A 70 38.81 67.79 -46.20
N GLN A 71 39.42 67.24 -45.18
CA GLN A 71 38.90 66.03 -44.45
C GLN A 71 37.89 66.39 -43.33
N SER A 72 37.55 67.69 -43.18
CA SER A 72 36.67 68.12 -42.10
C SER A 72 35.22 67.66 -42.33
N VAL A 73 34.55 67.20 -41.24
CA VAL A 73 33.13 66.79 -41.22
C VAL A 73 32.38 67.60 -40.17
N THR A 74 31.08 67.80 -40.37
CA THR A 74 30.13 68.16 -39.34
C THR A 74 29.23 66.96 -38.96
N PHE A 75 28.94 66.79 -37.67
CA PHE A 75 28.08 65.72 -37.17
C PHE A 75 26.71 66.27 -36.80
N ALA A 76 25.66 65.49 -37.09
CA ALA A 76 24.30 65.74 -36.68
C ALA A 76 23.65 64.42 -36.11
N VAL A 77 22.72 64.63 -35.20
CA VAL A 77 21.91 63.55 -34.65
C VAL A 77 20.44 63.73 -35.05
N ASN A 78 19.84 62.80 -35.77
CA ASN A 78 18.50 62.95 -36.36
C ASN A 78 18.31 64.31 -37.10
N GLY A 79 19.37 64.78 -37.78
CA GLY A 79 19.34 66.04 -38.53
C GLY A 79 19.61 67.30 -37.69
N VAL A 80 19.75 67.22 -36.41
CA VAL A 80 20.11 68.31 -35.49
C VAL A 80 21.62 68.36 -35.35
N ALA A 81 22.23 69.46 -35.77
CA ALA A 81 23.69 69.74 -35.71
C ALA A 81 24.16 69.65 -34.26
N GLY A 82 25.13 68.74 -33.96
CA GLY A 82 25.60 68.52 -32.60
C GLY A 82 24.61 67.74 -31.69
N GLY A 83 23.37 67.43 -32.17
CA GLY A 83 22.32 66.78 -31.36
C GLY A 83 21.68 67.69 -30.32
N ASN A 84 20.87 67.11 -29.46
CA ASN A 84 20.22 67.76 -28.30
C ASN A 84 19.91 66.82 -27.16
N ALA A 85 19.30 67.28 -26.06
CA ALA A 85 18.98 66.49 -24.90
C ALA A 85 17.97 65.38 -25.21
N THR A 86 17.14 65.48 -26.26
CA THR A 86 16.09 64.53 -26.60
C THR A 86 16.63 63.33 -27.42
N VAL A 87 17.57 63.59 -28.32
CA VAL A 87 18.11 62.57 -29.23
C VAL A 87 19.56 62.20 -28.91
N GLY A 88 20.14 62.77 -27.88
CA GLY A 88 21.53 62.68 -27.52
C GLY A 88 22.38 63.73 -28.23
N THR A 89 23.61 63.95 -27.76
CA THR A 89 24.55 64.93 -28.25
C THR A 89 25.78 64.29 -28.92
N ILE A 90 26.32 64.93 -29.96
CA ILE A 90 27.55 64.46 -30.60
C ILE A 90 28.53 65.64 -30.67
N SER A 91 29.78 65.44 -30.25
CA SER A 91 30.83 66.41 -30.32
C SER A 91 31.35 66.61 -31.75
N SER A 92 32.07 67.67 -31.99
CA SER A 92 32.77 67.93 -33.27
C SER A 92 33.82 66.81 -33.57
N SER A 93 34.33 66.14 -32.57
CA SER A 93 35.22 64.97 -32.69
C SER A 93 34.49 63.60 -32.90
N GLY A 94 33.13 63.57 -32.97
CA GLY A 94 32.35 62.44 -33.24
C GLY A 94 31.98 61.56 -32.02
N LYS A 95 32.21 62.03 -30.78
CA LYS A 95 31.75 61.28 -29.58
C LYS A 95 30.27 61.57 -29.35
N TYR A 96 29.44 60.55 -29.60
CA TYR A 96 28.02 60.59 -29.33
C TYR A 96 27.73 60.11 -27.88
N THR A 97 26.84 60.83 -27.17
CA THR A 97 26.33 60.49 -25.84
C THR A 97 24.81 60.36 -25.97
N ALA A 98 24.30 59.19 -25.60
CA ALA A 98 22.86 58.90 -25.64
C ALA A 98 22.11 59.79 -24.62
N PRO A 99 20.85 60.16 -24.90
CA PRO A 99 20.06 60.99 -23.99
C PRO A 99 19.73 60.24 -22.67
N ALA A 100 19.34 61.00 -21.65
CA ALA A 100 18.97 60.41 -20.35
C ALA A 100 17.66 59.57 -20.37
N VAL A 101 16.85 59.74 -21.42
CA VAL A 101 15.60 58.99 -21.64
C VAL A 101 15.65 58.40 -23.05
N VAL A 102 15.12 57.18 -23.19
CA VAL A 102 15.09 56.56 -24.54
C VAL A 102 14.34 57.45 -25.51
N PRO A 103 14.95 57.85 -26.62
CA PRO A 103 14.30 58.71 -27.62
C PRO A 103 13.16 57.97 -28.31
N ASN A 104 12.20 58.70 -28.85
CA ASN A 104 11.15 58.13 -29.70
C ASN A 104 11.28 58.74 -31.15
N PRO A 105 11.67 57.90 -32.14
CA PRO A 105 11.95 56.46 -32.06
C PRO A 105 13.25 56.13 -31.32
N ALA A 106 13.39 54.93 -30.78
CA ALA A 106 14.53 54.44 -29.97
C ALA A 106 15.85 54.37 -30.77
N ASN A 107 15.76 54.39 -32.05
CA ASN A 107 16.92 54.48 -32.98
C ASN A 107 17.17 55.91 -33.40
N VAL A 108 18.37 56.37 -33.15
CA VAL A 108 18.84 57.67 -33.59
C VAL A 108 19.85 57.52 -34.74
N LYS A 109 19.82 58.46 -35.67
CA LYS A 109 20.67 58.46 -36.84
C LYS A 109 21.80 59.47 -36.63
N ILE A 110 23.03 59.07 -36.59
CA ILE A 110 24.21 59.90 -36.66
C ILE A 110 24.56 60.17 -38.11
N THR A 111 24.70 61.40 -38.47
CA THR A 111 25.10 61.85 -39.85
C THR A 111 26.41 62.59 -39.79
N ALA A 112 27.38 62.20 -40.56
CA ALA A 112 28.60 62.91 -40.80
C ALA A 112 28.54 63.49 -42.24
N THR A 113 28.66 64.78 -42.37
CA THR A 113 28.57 65.48 -43.63
C THR A 113 29.94 66.17 -43.91
N SER A 114 30.47 66.01 -45.13
CA SER A 114 31.71 66.62 -45.52
C SER A 114 31.56 68.17 -45.57
N VAL A 115 32.58 68.93 -45.04
CA VAL A 115 32.66 70.39 -45.17
C VAL A 115 33.07 70.81 -46.61
N ALA A 116 33.73 69.88 -47.36
CA ALA A 116 34.14 70.16 -48.75
C ALA A 116 33.02 70.07 -49.75
N ASP A 117 32.08 69.14 -49.50
CA ASP A 117 30.83 68.91 -50.27
C ASP A 117 29.71 68.53 -49.35
N THR A 118 28.80 69.44 -49.11
CA THR A 118 27.65 69.16 -48.17
C THR A 118 26.65 68.15 -48.70
N LYS A 119 26.77 67.72 -49.95
CA LYS A 119 25.98 66.60 -50.47
C LYS A 119 26.60 65.26 -50.15
N ALA A 120 27.90 65.20 -49.86
CA ALA A 120 28.58 63.96 -49.44
C ALA A 120 28.41 63.78 -47.93
N LEU A 121 27.64 62.72 -47.58
CA LEU A 121 27.35 62.38 -46.18
C LEU A 121 27.31 60.86 -45.99
N ALA A 122 27.61 60.43 -44.75
CA ALA A 122 27.42 59.03 -44.34
C ALA A 122 26.65 58.98 -43.01
N THR A 123 25.97 57.90 -42.78
CA THR A 123 25.09 57.75 -41.61
C THR A 123 25.36 56.45 -40.83
N SER A 124 25.20 56.53 -39.55
CA SER A 124 25.22 55.38 -38.62
C SER A 124 23.92 55.35 -37.79
N SER A 125 23.46 54.19 -37.48
CA SER A 125 22.26 54.02 -36.65
C SER A 125 22.64 53.57 -35.23
N VAL A 126 22.10 54.24 -34.24
CA VAL A 126 22.31 53.90 -32.79
C VAL A 126 20.99 53.54 -32.14
N ALA A 127 20.88 52.29 -31.66
CA ALA A 127 19.76 51.87 -30.86
C ALA A 127 20.01 52.26 -29.38
N VAL A 128 19.09 52.99 -28.79
CA VAL A 128 19.17 53.44 -27.39
C VAL A 128 18.16 52.67 -26.56
N SER A 129 18.63 51.94 -25.55
CA SER A 129 17.81 51.15 -24.64
C SER A 129 17.80 51.74 -23.22
N PRO A 130 16.77 51.42 -22.40
CA PRO A 130 16.76 51.88 -21.02
C PRO A 130 17.86 51.18 -20.21
N LYS A 131 18.35 51.84 -19.17
CA LYS A 131 19.26 51.25 -18.19
C LYS A 131 18.41 50.34 -17.30
N THR A 132 18.65 49.03 -17.31
CA THR A 132 17.96 48.11 -16.44
C THR A 132 18.30 48.40 -14.98
N GLY A 133 17.26 48.65 -14.16
CA GLY A 133 17.40 48.74 -12.71
C GLY A 133 17.64 47.37 -12.10
N ILE A 134 17.98 47.31 -10.79
CA ILE A 134 18.10 46.07 -10.06
C ILE A 134 16.74 45.34 -10.08
N LEU A 135 16.76 44.11 -10.58
CA LEU A 135 15.61 43.19 -10.58
C LEU A 135 15.99 41.96 -9.79
N ILE A 136 15.06 41.52 -8.92
CA ILE A 136 15.21 40.31 -8.11
C ILE A 136 14.07 39.35 -8.46
N VAL A 137 14.40 38.14 -8.84
CA VAL A 137 13.46 37.08 -9.17
C VAL A 137 13.70 35.89 -8.23
N LEU A 138 12.65 35.43 -7.60
CA LEU A 138 12.69 34.23 -6.74
C LEU A 138 12.29 32.98 -7.53
N THR A 139 12.98 31.90 -7.26
CA THR A 139 12.68 30.58 -7.81
C THR A 139 12.64 29.57 -6.68
N PRO A 140 11.64 28.69 -6.66
CA PRO A 140 10.51 28.58 -7.58
C PRO A 140 9.50 29.73 -7.42
N ASP A 141 8.72 30.02 -8.45
CA ASP A 141 7.75 31.13 -8.50
C ASP A 141 6.34 30.78 -7.98
N LYS A 142 6.10 29.49 -7.75
CA LYS A 142 4.87 28.94 -7.17
C LYS A 142 5.22 27.80 -6.21
N VAL A 143 4.75 27.89 -5.00
CA VAL A 143 4.99 26.88 -3.97
C VAL A 143 3.73 26.66 -3.15
N THR A 144 3.43 25.38 -2.95
CA THR A 144 2.43 24.96 -1.97
C THR A 144 3.10 23.97 -1.03
N LEU A 145 3.03 24.24 0.26
CA LEU A 145 3.59 23.40 1.32
C LEU A 145 2.47 22.98 2.27
N THR A 146 2.73 21.91 2.99
CA THR A 146 1.99 21.62 4.22
C THR A 146 2.68 22.30 5.41
N ALA A 147 1.94 22.54 6.48
CA ALA A 147 2.48 23.05 7.73
C ALA A 147 3.69 22.21 8.18
N GLY A 148 4.79 22.86 8.57
CA GLY A 148 6.08 22.23 8.89
C GLY A 148 6.95 21.84 7.68
N GLY A 149 6.44 21.92 6.46
CA GLY A 149 7.20 21.60 5.24
C GLY A 149 8.31 22.60 4.94
N THR A 150 9.30 22.18 4.17
CA THR A 150 10.46 23.02 3.79
C THR A 150 10.53 23.25 2.29
N GLN A 151 11.09 24.39 1.90
CA GLN A 151 11.35 24.73 0.49
C GLN A 151 12.62 25.56 0.37
N GLN A 152 13.50 25.16 -0.53
CA GLN A 152 14.67 25.97 -0.90
C GLN A 152 14.25 27.04 -1.91
N PHE A 153 14.51 28.32 -1.61
CA PHE A 153 14.38 29.44 -2.53
C PHE A 153 15.76 29.91 -2.98
N THR A 154 15.82 30.37 -4.22
CA THR A 154 16.98 31.08 -4.77
C THR A 154 16.54 32.44 -5.29
N ALA A 155 17.33 33.45 -5.05
CA ALA A 155 17.12 34.80 -5.58
C ALA A 155 18.12 35.08 -6.70
N THR A 156 17.62 35.36 -7.89
CA THR A 156 18.46 35.85 -9.00
C THR A 156 18.38 37.34 -9.06
N VAL A 157 19.51 38.02 -8.81
CA VAL A 157 19.63 39.47 -8.84
C VAL A 157 20.34 39.90 -10.12
N THR A 158 19.73 40.83 -10.88
CA THR A 158 20.29 41.40 -12.10
C THR A 158 20.35 42.91 -12.01
N GLY A 159 21.17 43.55 -12.82
CA GLY A 159 21.33 45.04 -12.82
C GLY A 159 22.32 45.58 -11.80
N THR A 160 23.00 44.72 -11.05
CA THR A 160 24.08 45.05 -10.09
C THR A 160 25.16 43.99 -10.11
N SER A 161 26.38 44.35 -9.63
CA SER A 161 27.48 43.40 -9.44
C SER A 161 27.46 42.67 -8.11
N ASP A 162 26.70 43.15 -7.12
CA ASP A 162 26.49 42.47 -5.83
C ASP A 162 25.12 41.82 -5.85
N HIS A 163 25.09 40.51 -5.82
CA HIS A 163 23.89 39.68 -5.93
C HIS A 163 23.35 39.21 -4.58
N ARG A 164 23.89 39.68 -3.47
CA ARG A 164 23.45 39.27 -2.13
C ARG A 164 22.07 39.83 -1.81
N VAL A 165 21.28 38.99 -1.09
CA VAL A 165 19.97 39.37 -0.61
C VAL A 165 19.80 39.10 0.89
N ASN A 166 18.94 39.86 1.52
CA ASN A 166 18.39 39.54 2.85
C ASN A 166 17.04 38.91 2.67
N TRP A 167 16.84 37.75 3.30
CA TRP A 167 15.57 37.04 3.28
C TRP A 167 14.64 37.45 4.42
N LEU A 168 13.37 37.68 4.10
CA LEU A 168 12.32 38.05 5.03
C LEU A 168 11.08 37.18 4.76
N VAL A 169 10.36 36.79 5.81
CA VAL A 169 9.13 36.00 5.69
C VAL A 169 8.06 36.54 6.63
N SER A 170 6.79 36.46 6.23
CA SER A 170 5.66 36.88 7.06
C SER A 170 5.24 35.78 8.07
N GLY A 171 5.81 34.59 7.99
CA GLY A 171 5.56 33.45 8.90
C GLY A 171 6.50 32.29 8.63
N GLY A 172 6.75 31.44 9.62
CA GLY A 172 7.79 30.40 9.53
C GLY A 172 9.19 30.99 9.72
N THR A 173 10.19 30.31 9.21
CA THR A 173 11.60 30.74 9.28
C THR A 173 12.27 30.54 7.93
N ILE A 174 13.28 31.39 7.61
CA ILE A 174 14.09 31.23 6.43
C ILE A 174 15.57 31.46 6.79
N THR A 175 16.45 30.61 6.28
CA THR A 175 17.88 30.74 6.51
C THR A 175 18.53 31.74 5.56
N SER A 176 19.75 32.19 5.84
CA SER A 176 20.50 33.12 4.98
C SER A 176 20.76 32.61 3.58
N ASP A 177 20.76 31.29 3.38
CA ASP A 177 20.92 30.62 2.10
C ASP A 177 19.59 30.30 1.39
N GLY A 178 18.44 30.71 2.00
CA GLY A 178 17.13 30.66 1.38
C GLY A 178 16.31 29.41 1.65
N LEU A 179 16.73 28.54 2.61
CA LEU A 179 15.89 27.41 3.02
C LEU A 179 14.77 27.90 3.95
N TYR A 180 13.56 27.86 3.44
CA TYR A 180 12.34 28.20 4.17
C TYR A 180 11.78 26.99 4.87
N THR A 181 11.28 27.19 6.09
CA THR A 181 10.49 26.19 6.86
C THR A 181 9.14 26.81 7.25
N ALA A 182 8.07 26.18 6.79
CA ALA A 182 6.72 26.62 7.10
C ALA A 182 6.41 26.49 8.61
N PRO A 183 5.54 27.35 9.16
CA PRO A 183 5.11 27.21 10.57
C PRO A 183 4.40 25.88 10.78
N ALA A 184 4.42 25.37 12.01
CA ALA A 184 3.80 24.09 12.39
C ALA A 184 2.27 24.08 12.18
N MET A 185 1.64 25.26 12.02
CA MET A 185 0.24 25.43 11.64
C MET A 185 0.13 26.43 10.50
N ALA A 186 -0.78 26.17 9.56
CA ALA A 186 -1.04 27.12 8.48
C ALA A 186 -1.57 28.45 9.05
N PRO A 187 -1.11 29.60 8.55
CA PRO A 187 -1.61 30.90 8.97
C PRO A 187 -3.05 31.14 8.49
N ALA A 188 -3.72 32.08 9.10
CA ALA A 188 -5.02 32.53 8.60
C ALA A 188 -4.90 33.00 7.14
N GLY A 189 -5.73 32.46 6.27
CA GLY A 189 -5.67 32.72 4.83
C GLY A 189 -4.69 31.84 4.04
N ASN A 190 -3.93 30.98 4.70
CA ASN A 190 -3.01 30.01 4.09
C ASN A 190 -1.88 30.62 3.24
N VAL A 191 -1.62 31.92 3.32
CA VAL A 191 -0.63 32.63 2.50
C VAL A 191 0.50 33.16 3.36
N ILE A 192 1.71 32.96 2.93
CA ILE A 192 2.93 33.51 3.51
C ILE A 192 3.74 34.20 2.42
N ALA A 193 4.13 35.44 2.65
CA ALA A 193 5.04 36.15 1.77
C ALA A 193 6.49 35.77 2.10
N VAL A 194 7.25 35.39 1.08
CA VAL A 194 8.70 35.20 1.10
C VAL A 194 9.30 36.32 0.29
N VAL A 195 10.22 37.10 0.86
CA VAL A 195 10.79 38.27 0.27
C VAL A 195 12.33 38.16 0.27
N ALA A 196 12.94 38.47 -0.89
CA ALA A 196 14.37 38.70 -0.99
C ALA A 196 14.62 40.18 -1.26
N GLN A 197 15.34 40.86 -0.39
CA GLN A 197 15.68 42.27 -0.45
C GLN A 197 17.15 42.44 -0.85
N SER A 198 17.44 43.28 -1.84
CA SER A 198 18.81 43.55 -2.23
C SER A 198 19.62 44.20 -1.11
N VAL A 199 20.84 43.70 -0.90
CA VAL A 199 21.79 44.31 0.06
C VAL A 199 22.29 45.67 -0.41
N VAL A 200 22.38 45.91 -1.75
CA VAL A 200 22.89 47.16 -2.36
C VAL A 200 21.85 48.26 -2.36
N ASP A 201 20.58 47.91 -2.60
CA ASP A 201 19.47 48.85 -2.61
C ASP A 201 18.25 48.17 -1.94
N THR A 202 18.07 48.49 -0.68
CA THR A 202 17.00 47.91 0.16
C THR A 202 15.58 48.30 -0.30
N THR A 203 15.45 49.23 -1.25
CA THR A 203 14.13 49.51 -1.86
C THR A 203 13.75 48.53 -2.95
N LYS A 204 14.70 47.67 -3.39
CA LYS A 204 14.49 46.64 -4.41
C LYS A 204 14.29 45.28 -3.76
N THR A 205 13.13 44.73 -3.99
CA THR A 205 12.71 43.42 -3.48
C THR A 205 12.12 42.56 -4.58
N GLY A 206 12.32 41.29 -4.47
CA GLY A 206 11.50 40.27 -5.11
C GLY A 206 10.67 39.56 -4.06
N HIS A 207 9.44 39.23 -4.35
CA HIS A 207 8.60 38.51 -3.41
C HIS A 207 7.79 37.41 -4.12
N ILE A 208 7.37 36.44 -3.36
CA ILE A 208 6.45 35.42 -3.76
C ILE A 208 5.52 35.12 -2.59
N ASP A 209 4.24 34.92 -2.90
CA ASP A 209 3.26 34.41 -1.96
C ASP A 209 3.19 32.89 -2.11
N ILE A 210 3.47 32.17 -1.04
CA ILE A 210 3.38 30.71 -0.98
C ILE A 210 2.13 30.30 -0.22
N ILE A 211 1.56 29.18 -0.64
CA ILE A 211 0.40 28.58 0.05
C ILE A 211 0.93 27.55 1.06
N VAL A 212 0.50 27.70 2.33
CA VAL A 212 0.78 26.73 3.38
C VAL A 212 -0.52 26.12 3.83
N ASN A 213 -0.77 24.89 3.42
CA ASN A 213 -1.97 24.14 3.80
C ASN A 213 -1.85 23.58 5.20
N SER A 214 -2.94 23.56 5.93
CA SER A 214 -3.03 22.84 7.20
C SER A 214 -2.78 21.35 6.96
N LEU A 215 -2.16 20.70 7.93
CA LEU A 215 -2.21 19.24 8.01
C LEU A 215 -3.67 18.83 8.14
N PRO A 216 -4.12 17.77 7.46
CA PRO A 216 -5.48 17.28 7.62
C PRO A 216 -5.70 16.91 9.09
N VAL A 217 -6.81 17.35 9.64
CA VAL A 217 -7.23 16.93 10.98
C VAL A 217 -7.46 15.44 10.94
N LYS A 218 -6.80 14.72 11.84
CA LYS A 218 -7.05 13.29 12.05
C LYS A 218 -7.55 13.10 13.45
N ILE A 219 -8.52 12.21 13.60
CA ILE A 219 -9.06 11.81 14.88
C ILE A 219 -9.09 10.29 14.97
N ALA A 220 -8.69 9.77 16.11
CA ALA A 220 -8.75 8.35 16.43
C ALA A 220 -9.42 8.16 17.78
N VAL A 221 -10.07 7.01 17.96
CA VAL A 221 -10.70 6.58 19.21
C VAL A 221 -10.07 5.29 19.70
N SER A 222 -9.84 5.18 20.98
CA SER A 222 -9.33 3.97 21.64
C SER A 222 -10.08 3.74 22.96
N PRO A 223 -10.31 2.46 23.35
CA PRO A 223 -10.00 1.22 22.66
C PRO A 223 -10.93 0.96 21.47
N LEU A 224 -10.45 0.15 20.50
CA LEU A 224 -11.27 -0.33 19.40
C LEU A 224 -12.00 -1.61 19.83
N ASN A 225 -13.29 -1.69 19.47
CA ASN A 225 -14.16 -2.85 19.67
C ASN A 225 -14.12 -3.44 21.08
N PRO A 226 -14.24 -2.62 22.16
CA PRO A 226 -14.25 -3.15 23.52
C PRO A 226 -15.54 -3.93 23.79
N THR A 227 -15.44 -4.87 24.71
CA THR A 227 -16.61 -5.49 25.32
C THR A 227 -16.90 -4.82 26.65
N VAL A 228 -18.15 -4.46 26.89
CA VAL A 228 -18.58 -3.78 28.12
C VAL A 228 -19.76 -4.52 28.74
N ASN A 229 -19.63 -4.89 30.01
CA ASN A 229 -20.73 -5.56 30.71
C ASN A 229 -21.86 -4.57 31.04
N LEU A 230 -23.10 -5.05 31.08
CA LEU A 230 -24.24 -4.26 31.44
C LEU A 230 -23.97 -3.45 32.74
N GLY A 231 -24.26 -2.16 32.69
CA GLY A 231 -24.08 -1.23 33.83
C GLY A 231 -22.63 -0.88 34.17
N GLN A 232 -21.64 -1.48 33.51
CA GLN A 232 -20.21 -1.17 33.70
C GLN A 232 -19.75 -0.01 32.82
N THR A 233 -18.60 0.53 33.15
CA THR A 233 -18.01 1.65 32.44
C THR A 233 -16.81 1.26 31.62
N GLN A 234 -16.63 1.93 30.48
CA GLN A 234 -15.45 1.85 29.61
C GLN A 234 -14.93 3.26 29.32
N GLN A 235 -13.66 3.51 29.62
CA GLN A 235 -13.01 4.76 29.21
C GLN A 235 -12.65 4.70 27.72
N PHE A 236 -13.12 5.66 26.96
CA PHE A 236 -12.64 5.94 25.61
C PHE A 236 -11.77 7.20 25.63
N THR A 237 -10.73 7.18 24.82
CA THR A 237 -9.84 8.31 24.58
C THR A 237 -9.86 8.70 23.11
N ALA A 238 -9.77 10.00 22.84
CA ALA A 238 -9.64 10.54 21.50
C ALA A 238 -8.23 11.10 21.30
N THR A 239 -7.60 10.76 20.17
CA THR A 239 -6.34 11.39 19.75
C THR A 239 -6.62 12.22 18.52
N ILE A 240 -6.32 13.54 18.60
CA ILE A 240 -6.48 14.47 17.47
C ILE A 240 -5.12 14.99 17.06
N THR A 241 -4.86 15.02 15.76
CA THR A 241 -3.66 15.62 15.17
C THR A 241 -4.04 16.56 14.03
N GLY A 242 -3.15 17.46 13.65
CA GLY A 242 -3.39 18.42 12.57
C GLY A 242 -4.13 19.71 12.98
N THR A 243 -4.46 19.88 14.25
CA THR A 243 -5.09 21.08 14.81
C THR A 243 -4.62 21.36 16.22
N SER A 244 -4.66 22.63 16.66
CA SER A 244 -4.46 23.04 18.06
C SER A 244 -5.72 22.86 18.92
N ASN A 245 -6.90 22.81 18.31
CA ASN A 245 -8.14 22.57 19.01
C ASN A 245 -8.37 21.06 19.14
N THR A 246 -8.05 20.50 20.29
CA THR A 246 -8.21 19.07 20.61
C THR A 246 -9.54 18.75 21.29
N ALA A 247 -10.45 19.74 21.43
CA ALA A 247 -11.77 19.52 22.01
C ALA A 247 -12.61 18.57 21.15
N VAL A 248 -13.38 17.72 21.81
CA VAL A 248 -14.23 16.70 21.15
C VAL A 248 -15.62 16.67 21.76
N SER A 249 -16.57 16.15 20.99
CA SER A 249 -17.86 15.69 21.47
C SER A 249 -18.02 14.18 21.24
N TRP A 250 -18.70 13.51 22.16
CA TRP A 250 -18.92 12.08 22.12
C TRP A 250 -20.39 11.77 21.85
N THR A 251 -20.61 10.73 21.03
CA THR A 251 -21.96 10.21 20.75
C THR A 251 -22.01 8.70 20.93
N VAL A 252 -23.19 8.19 21.26
CA VAL A 252 -23.51 6.75 21.23
C VAL A 252 -24.67 6.56 20.27
N ASN A 253 -24.48 5.71 19.27
CA ASN A 253 -25.43 5.50 18.16
C ASN A 253 -25.93 6.83 17.53
N GLY A 254 -25.01 7.81 17.41
CA GLY A 254 -25.32 9.14 16.84
C GLY A 254 -26.00 10.13 17.80
N VAL A 255 -26.35 9.72 19.02
CA VAL A 255 -26.95 10.59 20.06
C VAL A 255 -25.84 11.18 20.95
N THR A 256 -25.73 12.50 21.01
CA THR A 256 -24.74 13.18 21.86
C THR A 256 -24.96 12.82 23.32
N GLY A 257 -23.91 12.36 24.02
CA GLY A 257 -23.98 11.87 25.38
C GLY A 257 -24.69 10.50 25.53
N GLY A 258 -25.27 9.94 24.45
CA GLY A 258 -25.94 8.63 24.45
C GLY A 258 -27.38 8.71 25.01
N ALA A 259 -27.97 7.53 25.27
CA ALA A 259 -29.31 7.36 25.78
C ALA A 259 -29.40 6.17 26.76
N ALA A 260 -30.42 6.10 27.60
CA ALA A 260 -30.60 5.03 28.57
C ALA A 260 -30.65 3.62 27.92
N ALA A 261 -31.21 3.51 26.72
CA ALA A 261 -31.32 2.23 26.00
C ALA A 261 -30.03 1.75 25.36
N THR A 262 -29.08 2.66 25.06
CA THR A 262 -27.83 2.36 24.36
C THR A 262 -26.60 2.62 25.22
N GLY A 263 -26.80 3.09 26.44
CA GLY A 263 -25.75 3.58 27.33
C GLY A 263 -25.45 5.08 27.11
N THR A 264 -24.77 5.65 28.06
CA THR A 264 -24.41 7.07 28.09
C THR A 264 -22.89 7.25 28.03
N ILE A 265 -22.44 8.39 27.48
CA ILE A 265 -21.00 8.71 27.46
C ILE A 265 -20.80 10.14 27.97
N SER A 266 -19.86 10.33 28.89
CA SER A 266 -19.49 11.62 29.42
C SER A 266 -18.68 12.45 28.41
N THR A 267 -18.57 13.77 28.67
CA THR A 267 -17.67 14.64 27.90
C THR A 267 -16.19 14.23 27.98
N GLY A 268 -15.80 13.54 29.07
CA GLY A 268 -14.45 12.95 29.22
C GLY A 268 -14.28 11.58 28.57
N GLY A 269 -15.29 11.06 27.85
CA GLY A 269 -15.21 9.78 27.13
C GLY A 269 -15.47 8.55 28.00
N VAL A 270 -15.99 8.69 29.22
CA VAL A 270 -16.42 7.53 30.02
C VAL A 270 -17.80 7.08 29.54
N TYR A 271 -17.83 5.94 28.89
CA TYR A 271 -19.06 5.28 28.49
C TYR A 271 -19.58 4.40 29.65
N THR A 272 -20.89 4.46 29.93
CA THR A 272 -21.59 3.57 30.84
C THR A 272 -22.58 2.73 30.04
N ALA A 273 -22.45 1.42 30.08
CA ALA A 273 -23.33 0.48 29.38
C ALA A 273 -24.75 0.56 29.93
N PRO A 274 -25.79 0.30 29.09
CA PRO A 274 -27.17 0.32 29.54
C PRO A 274 -27.46 -0.77 30.59
N ALA A 275 -28.54 -0.62 31.34
CA ALA A 275 -28.98 -1.64 32.30
C ALA A 275 -29.66 -2.87 31.63
N ILE A 276 -30.11 -2.73 30.39
CA ILE A 276 -30.78 -3.76 29.60
C ILE A 276 -29.97 -3.96 28.31
N LEU A 277 -29.76 -5.22 27.90
CA LEU A 277 -29.01 -5.54 26.71
C LEU A 277 -29.67 -4.90 25.47
N PRO A 278 -28.99 -4.02 24.72
CA PRO A 278 -29.55 -3.42 23.53
C PRO A 278 -29.70 -4.50 22.43
N ASN A 279 -30.62 -4.26 21.51
CA ASN A 279 -30.77 -5.09 20.32
C ASN A 279 -30.57 -4.21 19.07
N PRO A 280 -29.49 -4.41 18.29
CA PRO A 280 -28.42 -5.39 18.47
C PRO A 280 -27.55 -5.12 19.73
N PRO A 281 -26.82 -6.11 20.26
CA PRO A 281 -26.00 -5.98 21.48
C PRO A 281 -24.68 -5.23 21.21
N THR A 282 -24.71 -4.30 20.30
CA THR A 282 -23.58 -3.45 19.90
C THR A 282 -24.03 -1.99 19.86
N VAL A 283 -23.14 -1.11 20.29
CA VAL A 283 -23.34 0.31 20.18
C VAL A 283 -22.15 0.96 19.52
N THR A 284 -22.41 1.92 18.64
CA THR A 284 -21.34 2.72 18.02
C THR A 284 -21.01 3.90 18.94
N VAL A 285 -19.82 3.88 19.52
CA VAL A 285 -19.26 5.04 20.22
C VAL A 285 -18.47 5.85 19.21
N ALA A 286 -18.84 7.11 19.02
CA ALA A 286 -18.15 7.97 18.09
C ALA A 286 -17.69 9.26 18.77
N VAL A 287 -16.54 9.76 18.31
CA VAL A 287 -15.95 11.01 18.73
C VAL A 287 -15.86 11.95 17.53
N ILE A 288 -16.24 13.20 17.70
CA ILE A 288 -16.31 14.24 16.67
C ILE A 288 -15.39 15.38 17.09
N SER A 289 -14.54 15.83 16.20
CA SER A 289 -13.64 16.94 16.43
C SER A 289 -14.42 18.27 16.53
N ALA A 290 -14.13 19.09 17.53
CA ALA A 290 -14.67 20.45 17.62
C ALA A 290 -13.93 21.44 16.70
N ALA A 291 -12.74 21.09 16.21
CA ALA A 291 -11.98 21.87 15.24
C ALA A 291 -12.63 21.83 13.84
N ASP A 292 -13.12 20.65 13.46
CA ASP A 292 -13.84 20.40 12.21
C ASP A 292 -14.76 19.21 12.41
N THR A 293 -16.05 19.43 12.43
CA THR A 293 -17.08 18.41 12.70
C THR A 293 -17.25 17.38 11.59
N THR A 294 -16.61 17.56 10.44
CA THR A 294 -16.55 16.55 9.38
C THR A 294 -15.61 15.40 9.76
N PHE A 295 -14.62 15.63 10.61
CA PHE A 295 -13.71 14.61 11.12
C PHE A 295 -14.28 13.94 12.37
N LYS A 296 -14.51 12.65 12.22
CA LYS A 296 -15.02 11.77 13.28
C LYS A 296 -14.32 10.42 13.22
N ALA A 297 -14.20 9.80 14.40
CA ALA A 297 -13.80 8.40 14.52
C ALA A 297 -14.84 7.65 15.33
N SER A 298 -14.98 6.37 15.07
CA SER A 298 -15.93 5.54 15.81
C SER A 298 -15.38 4.15 16.06
N THR A 299 -15.89 3.52 17.10
CA THR A 299 -15.64 2.15 17.44
C THR A 299 -16.94 1.47 17.85
N LEU A 300 -17.01 0.16 17.66
CA LEU A 300 -18.14 -0.63 18.12
C LEU A 300 -17.84 -1.17 19.54
N ALA A 301 -18.67 -0.85 20.52
CA ALA A 301 -18.64 -1.49 21.81
C ALA A 301 -19.70 -2.63 21.83
N THR A 302 -19.26 -3.83 22.15
CA THR A 302 -20.17 -4.97 22.33
C THR A 302 -20.62 -4.99 23.79
N ILE A 303 -21.93 -4.91 23.99
CA ILE A 303 -22.53 -4.98 25.33
C ILE A 303 -22.90 -6.43 25.64
N PHE A 304 -22.49 -6.90 26.79
CA PHE A 304 -22.81 -8.26 27.23
C PHE A 304 -23.33 -8.26 28.68
N ASN A 305 -24.05 -9.32 29.02
CA ASN A 305 -24.44 -9.55 30.40
C ASN A 305 -23.47 -10.58 31.00
N SER A 306 -22.85 -10.27 32.14
CA SER A 306 -21.95 -11.18 32.86
C SER A 306 -22.66 -12.43 33.42
N SER A 307 -23.97 -12.50 33.38
CA SER A 307 -24.71 -13.77 33.49
C SER A 307 -24.63 -14.48 32.12
N PRO A 308 -24.17 -15.71 32.05
CA PRO A 308 -23.54 -16.29 30.88
C PRO A 308 -24.55 -16.60 29.79
N LEU A 309 -24.59 -15.82 28.74
CA LEU A 309 -25.44 -16.19 27.60
C LEU A 309 -24.71 -16.09 26.27
N VAL A 310 -23.48 -16.57 26.22
CA VAL A 310 -23.02 -17.15 24.97
C VAL A 310 -23.79 -18.45 24.84
N SER A 311 -24.70 -18.55 23.86
CA SER A 311 -25.43 -19.79 23.59
C SER A 311 -24.48 -20.88 23.10
N ASP A 312 -24.90 -22.15 23.18
CA ASP A 312 -24.11 -23.24 22.60
C ASP A 312 -23.87 -23.04 21.11
N VAL A 313 -24.88 -22.55 20.39
CA VAL A 313 -24.78 -22.19 18.97
C VAL A 313 -23.70 -21.12 18.74
N ALA A 314 -23.76 -20.01 19.48
CA ALA A 314 -22.83 -18.90 19.35
C ALA A 314 -21.39 -19.32 19.69
N ALA A 315 -21.20 -20.09 20.78
CA ALA A 315 -19.88 -20.59 21.16
C ALA A 315 -19.31 -21.54 20.11
N ALA A 316 -20.11 -22.43 19.58
CA ALA A 316 -19.65 -23.41 18.60
C ALA A 316 -19.31 -22.74 17.25
N ARG A 317 -20.15 -21.81 16.77
CA ARG A 317 -19.85 -21.01 15.57
C ARG A 317 -18.56 -20.21 15.72
N PHE A 318 -18.39 -19.54 16.85
CA PHE A 318 -17.15 -18.81 17.14
C PHE A 318 -15.94 -19.75 17.08
N LEU A 319 -16.04 -20.97 17.64
CA LEU A 319 -14.96 -21.95 17.63
C LEU A 319 -14.68 -22.54 16.25
N GLU A 320 -15.66 -22.62 15.34
CA GLU A 320 -15.40 -22.96 13.93
C GLU A 320 -14.52 -21.90 13.23
N GLN A 321 -14.65 -20.63 13.62
CA GLN A 321 -13.85 -19.53 13.09
C GLN A 321 -12.49 -19.43 13.78
N ALA A 322 -12.44 -19.66 15.10
CA ALA A 322 -11.28 -19.42 15.96
C ALA A 322 -10.43 -20.65 16.27
N SER A 323 -10.85 -21.85 15.82
CA SER A 323 -10.14 -23.12 16.06
C SER A 323 -10.30 -24.09 14.89
N TRP A 324 -9.81 -25.30 15.06
CA TRP A 324 -10.00 -26.40 14.09
C TRP A 324 -11.38 -27.06 14.17
N GLY A 325 -12.30 -26.46 14.88
CA GLY A 325 -13.64 -26.92 15.16
C GLY A 325 -13.92 -27.02 16.66
N PRO A 326 -15.18 -26.90 17.08
CA PRO A 326 -15.58 -26.99 18.48
C PRO A 326 -15.39 -28.40 19.05
N THR A 327 -15.15 -28.43 20.37
CA THR A 327 -15.32 -29.61 21.22
C THR A 327 -16.29 -29.26 22.36
N ALA A 328 -16.89 -30.23 23.01
CA ALA A 328 -17.78 -29.96 24.15
C ALA A 328 -17.09 -29.11 25.24
N SER A 329 -15.81 -29.40 25.53
CA SER A 329 -15.03 -28.65 26.52
C SER A 329 -14.71 -27.22 26.06
N SER A 330 -14.37 -27.00 24.79
CA SER A 330 -14.11 -25.64 24.28
C SER A 330 -15.39 -24.80 24.20
N VAL A 331 -16.54 -25.38 23.87
CA VAL A 331 -17.84 -24.71 23.92
C VAL A 331 -18.16 -24.29 25.35
N ALA A 332 -17.99 -25.20 26.33
CA ALA A 332 -18.20 -24.86 27.74
C ALA A 332 -17.30 -23.72 28.20
N LEU A 333 -16.01 -23.75 27.83
CA LEU A 333 -15.07 -22.70 28.16
C LEU A 333 -15.48 -21.35 27.56
N VAL A 334 -15.83 -21.28 26.26
CA VAL A 334 -16.27 -20.05 25.63
C VAL A 334 -17.53 -19.50 26.29
N LYS A 335 -18.47 -20.35 26.68
CA LYS A 335 -19.67 -19.94 27.41
C LYS A 335 -19.35 -19.36 28.79
N GLU A 336 -18.34 -19.92 29.47
CA GLU A 336 -17.91 -19.46 30.80
C GLU A 336 -17.19 -18.09 30.70
N VAL A 337 -16.22 -17.92 29.79
CA VAL A 337 -15.34 -16.75 29.79
C VAL A 337 -15.77 -15.67 28.79
N GLY A 338 -16.56 -16.02 27.77
CA GLY A 338 -16.93 -15.15 26.66
C GLY A 338 -15.88 -15.08 25.56
N PHE A 339 -16.26 -14.54 24.40
CA PHE A 339 -15.42 -14.54 23.18
C PHE A 339 -14.09 -13.82 23.37
N SER A 340 -14.13 -12.58 23.91
CA SER A 340 -12.93 -11.76 24.04
C SER A 340 -11.90 -12.38 24.99
N ALA A 341 -12.33 -12.85 26.15
CA ALA A 341 -11.45 -13.47 27.12
C ALA A 341 -10.88 -14.81 26.60
N TYR A 342 -11.68 -15.57 25.84
CA TYR A 342 -11.19 -16.77 25.17
C TYR A 342 -10.08 -16.43 24.17
N ILE A 343 -10.25 -15.39 23.33
CA ILE A 343 -9.19 -14.94 22.40
C ILE A 343 -7.92 -14.57 23.17
N ASP A 344 -8.04 -13.83 24.29
CA ASP A 344 -6.89 -13.44 25.11
C ASP A 344 -6.16 -14.65 25.71
N GLN A 345 -6.91 -15.67 26.20
CA GLN A 345 -6.34 -16.92 26.67
C GLN A 345 -5.61 -17.67 25.53
N GLN A 346 -6.18 -17.71 24.33
CA GLN A 346 -5.58 -18.35 23.16
C GLN A 346 -4.31 -17.63 22.66
N ILE A 347 -4.28 -16.31 22.73
CA ILE A 347 -3.09 -15.53 22.43
C ILE A 347 -1.96 -15.85 23.42
N ALA A 348 -2.29 -16.02 24.69
CA ALA A 348 -1.35 -16.33 25.76
C ALA A 348 -0.93 -17.82 25.79
N ALA A 349 -1.66 -18.68 25.11
CA ALA A 349 -1.36 -20.11 25.09
C ALA A 349 0.04 -20.39 24.48
N PRO A 350 0.81 -21.32 25.07
CA PRO A 350 2.09 -21.73 24.50
C PRO A 350 1.90 -22.31 23.09
N ALA A 351 2.77 -21.95 22.17
CA ALA A 351 2.73 -22.43 20.81
C ALA A 351 3.02 -23.93 20.72
N SER A 352 2.29 -24.64 19.89
CA SER A 352 2.56 -26.03 19.56
C SER A 352 3.92 -26.18 18.87
N SER A 353 4.67 -27.22 19.19
CA SER A 353 6.00 -27.48 18.65
C SER A 353 5.92 -28.19 17.29
N TRP A 354 6.95 -27.94 16.46
CA TRP A 354 7.19 -28.61 15.19
C TRP A 354 8.47 -29.44 15.26
N PRO A 355 8.54 -30.58 14.52
CA PRO A 355 9.71 -31.44 14.59
C PRO A 355 10.85 -30.86 13.79
N ASP A 356 12.08 -31.09 14.25
CA ASP A 356 13.23 -31.05 13.38
C ASP A 356 13.24 -32.32 12.52
N LEU A 357 13.44 -32.16 11.21
CA LEU A 357 13.46 -33.30 10.30
C LEU A 357 14.88 -33.91 10.23
N ALA A 358 14.97 -35.22 10.40
CA ALA A 358 16.17 -35.97 10.12
C ALA A 358 16.42 -36.04 8.60
N THR A 359 17.67 -36.24 8.16
CA THR A 359 18.07 -36.22 6.74
C THR A 359 17.21 -37.12 5.82
N LYS A 360 16.61 -38.16 6.36
CA LYS A 360 15.76 -39.12 5.62
C LYS A 360 14.26 -38.80 5.68
N ASP A 361 13.87 -37.84 6.49
CA ASP A 361 12.47 -37.55 6.72
C ASP A 361 11.88 -36.74 5.55
N GLY A 362 10.65 -37.10 5.17
CA GLY A 362 9.89 -36.39 4.16
C GLY A 362 8.91 -35.40 4.77
N ILE A 363 8.14 -34.75 3.90
CA ILE A 363 7.09 -33.79 4.30
C ILE A 363 5.98 -34.44 5.11
N ASP A 364 5.80 -35.75 5.01
CA ASP A 364 4.81 -36.53 5.75
C ASP A 364 4.99 -36.44 7.27
N VAL A 365 6.22 -36.27 7.76
CA VAL A 365 6.49 -36.03 9.18
C VAL A 365 5.86 -34.67 9.63
N MET A 366 5.95 -33.64 8.81
CA MET A 366 5.31 -32.35 9.07
C MET A 366 3.78 -32.47 8.98
N GLN A 367 3.28 -33.18 7.97
CA GLN A 367 1.85 -33.42 7.81
C GLN A 367 1.28 -34.15 9.02
N LYS A 368 1.94 -35.22 9.47
CA LYS A 368 1.56 -35.97 10.67
C LYS A 368 1.55 -35.10 11.92
N ARG A 369 2.56 -34.25 12.10
CA ARG A 369 2.61 -33.31 13.23
C ARG A 369 1.47 -32.28 13.16
N PHE A 370 1.16 -31.77 11.98
CA PHE A 370 0.02 -30.87 11.79
C PHE A 370 -1.28 -31.48 12.31
N TRP A 371 -1.60 -32.72 11.90
CA TRP A 371 -2.82 -33.42 12.29
C TRP A 371 -2.88 -33.70 13.80
N THR A 372 -1.74 -34.02 14.42
CA THR A 372 -1.69 -34.19 15.87
C THR A 372 -1.85 -32.87 16.64
N ASN A 373 -1.17 -31.78 16.19
CA ASN A 373 -1.27 -30.48 16.82
C ASN A 373 -2.69 -29.91 16.76
N MET A 374 -3.40 -30.04 15.62
CA MET A 374 -4.75 -29.54 15.49
C MET A 374 -5.76 -30.27 16.42
N MET A 375 -5.50 -31.54 16.79
CA MET A 375 -6.34 -32.26 17.73
C MET A 375 -5.99 -31.97 19.20
N THR A 376 -4.71 -31.88 19.54
CA THR A 376 -4.21 -31.87 20.92
C THR A 376 -3.63 -30.51 21.37
N GLY A 377 -3.25 -29.62 20.43
CA GLY A 377 -2.67 -28.34 20.76
C GLY A 377 -3.64 -27.44 21.52
N GLN A 378 -3.12 -26.72 22.51
CA GLN A 378 -3.92 -25.77 23.30
C GLN A 378 -4.03 -24.39 22.62
N ASP A 379 -3.15 -24.10 21.67
CA ASP A 379 -3.04 -22.86 20.92
C ASP A 379 -3.87 -22.86 19.63
N GLN A 380 -5.12 -23.30 19.72
CA GLN A 380 -6.02 -23.53 18.58
C GLN A 380 -6.15 -22.30 17.66
N LEU A 381 -6.32 -21.12 18.24
CA LEU A 381 -6.43 -19.88 17.49
C LEU A 381 -5.11 -19.51 16.80
N ARG A 382 -3.96 -19.69 17.48
CA ARG A 382 -2.64 -19.46 16.89
C ARG A 382 -2.42 -20.35 15.66
N GLN A 383 -2.77 -21.63 15.77
CA GLN A 383 -2.67 -22.57 14.67
C GLN A 383 -3.57 -22.16 13.49
N ARG A 384 -4.82 -21.74 13.76
CA ARG A 384 -5.76 -21.28 12.71
C ARG A 384 -5.26 -20.01 12.01
N VAL A 385 -4.72 -19.03 12.76
CA VAL A 385 -4.17 -17.81 12.19
C VAL A 385 -2.89 -18.11 11.42
N ALA A 386 -1.98 -18.93 11.96
CA ALA A 386 -0.76 -19.34 11.24
C ALA A 386 -1.08 -20.09 9.95
N PHE A 387 -2.10 -20.96 9.96
CA PHE A 387 -2.58 -21.64 8.77
C PHE A 387 -3.15 -20.63 7.75
N ALA A 388 -4.00 -19.69 8.18
CA ALA A 388 -4.54 -18.65 7.32
C ALA A 388 -3.44 -17.77 6.69
N LEU A 389 -2.39 -17.43 7.45
CA LEU A 389 -1.22 -16.73 6.93
C LEU A 389 -0.43 -17.58 5.93
N GLY A 390 -0.30 -18.88 6.17
CA GLY A 390 0.34 -19.82 5.24
C GLY A 390 -0.45 -20.03 3.94
N GLU A 391 -1.77 -19.83 3.97
CA GLU A 391 -2.62 -19.85 2.77
C GLU A 391 -2.43 -18.58 1.90
N VAL A 392 -1.91 -17.50 2.49
CA VAL A 392 -1.56 -16.25 1.79
C VAL A 392 -0.09 -16.23 1.39
N MET A 393 0.81 -16.54 2.32
CA MET A 393 2.26 -16.53 2.13
C MET A 393 2.74 -17.96 1.82
N VAL A 394 2.49 -18.38 0.60
CA VAL A 394 2.59 -19.79 0.19
C VAL A 394 4.02 -20.21 -0.07
N ILE A 395 4.42 -21.37 0.49
CA ILE A 395 5.52 -22.20 -0.03
C ILE A 395 5.00 -23.61 -0.38
N SER A 396 5.73 -24.32 -1.20
CA SER A 396 5.30 -25.67 -1.59
C SER A 396 6.47 -26.66 -1.63
N ASN A 397 6.26 -27.85 -1.06
CA ASN A 397 7.18 -28.97 -1.13
C ASN A 397 7.37 -29.50 -2.56
N ARG A 398 6.58 -29.05 -3.52
CA ARG A 398 6.81 -29.32 -4.94
C ARG A 398 8.09 -28.66 -5.46
N LYS A 399 8.61 -27.63 -4.77
CA LYS A 399 9.87 -26.94 -5.09
C LYS A 399 10.79 -26.91 -3.87
N VAL A 400 10.30 -26.63 -2.68
CA VAL A 400 11.09 -26.48 -1.45
C VAL A 400 11.34 -27.85 -0.82
N ASP A 401 12.58 -28.09 -0.39
CA ASP A 401 12.97 -29.27 0.36
C ASP A 401 12.14 -29.38 1.66
N PRO A 402 11.67 -30.58 2.07
CA PRO A 402 10.94 -30.76 3.33
C PRO A 402 11.58 -30.11 4.56
N HIS A 403 12.92 -30.07 4.62
CA HIS A 403 13.67 -29.48 5.73
C HIS A 403 13.50 -27.95 5.86
N GLY A 404 12.96 -27.28 4.82
CA GLY A 404 12.60 -25.87 4.87
C GLY A 404 11.31 -25.56 5.65
N PHE A 405 10.45 -26.57 5.83
CA PHE A 405 9.13 -26.36 6.42
C PHE A 405 9.14 -26.15 7.94
N PRO A 406 9.92 -26.86 8.76
CA PRO A 406 9.91 -26.67 10.21
C PRO A 406 10.15 -25.23 10.63
N TYR A 407 11.20 -24.61 10.08
CA TYR A 407 11.53 -23.22 10.37
C TYR A 407 10.43 -22.27 9.87
N TYR A 408 9.98 -22.42 8.62
CA TYR A 408 8.95 -21.57 8.01
C TYR A 408 7.63 -21.62 8.77
N VAL A 409 7.14 -22.82 9.10
CA VAL A 409 5.90 -22.98 9.84
C VAL A 409 6.02 -22.40 11.27
N THR A 410 7.18 -22.57 11.90
CA THR A 410 7.47 -21.97 13.22
C THR A 410 7.41 -20.45 13.17
N LEU A 411 7.92 -19.81 12.10
CA LEU A 411 7.82 -18.34 11.91
C LEU A 411 6.35 -17.90 11.85
N LEU A 412 5.51 -18.57 11.04
CA LEU A 412 4.10 -18.23 10.94
C LEU A 412 3.38 -18.36 12.29
N HIS A 413 3.70 -19.39 13.09
CA HIS A 413 3.15 -19.55 14.46
C HIS A 413 3.64 -18.50 15.44
N LYS A 414 4.93 -18.12 15.36
CA LYS A 414 5.54 -17.07 16.17
C LYS A 414 4.84 -15.72 15.89
N ASP A 415 4.66 -15.40 14.62
CA ASP A 415 4.20 -14.08 14.19
C ASP A 415 2.68 -13.99 14.01
N ALA A 416 1.93 -15.08 14.25
CA ALA A 416 0.46 -15.11 14.15
C ALA A 416 -0.23 -13.99 14.96
N PHE A 417 0.38 -13.54 16.05
CA PHE A 417 -0.08 -12.45 16.91
C PHE A 417 0.98 -11.35 17.09
N GLY A 418 1.95 -11.29 16.18
CA GLY A 418 2.97 -10.24 16.09
C GLY A 418 2.50 -9.02 15.31
N THR A 419 3.46 -8.28 14.74
CA THR A 419 3.16 -7.23 13.77
C THR A 419 3.31 -7.76 12.36
N TYR A 420 2.47 -7.28 11.44
CA TYR A 420 2.56 -7.63 10.03
C TYR A 420 3.94 -7.31 9.42
N GLY A 421 4.57 -6.20 9.84
CA GLY A 421 5.91 -5.86 9.38
C GLY A 421 6.97 -6.87 9.82
N ALA A 422 6.89 -7.39 11.05
CA ALA A 422 7.79 -8.44 11.55
C ALA A 422 7.55 -9.76 10.79
N LEU A 423 6.30 -10.16 10.62
CA LEU A 423 5.92 -11.33 9.84
C LEU A 423 6.47 -11.24 8.41
N LEU A 424 6.25 -10.10 7.73
CA LEU A 424 6.70 -9.90 6.35
C LEU A 424 8.22 -10.00 6.25
N LYS A 425 8.95 -9.44 7.21
CA LYS A 425 10.42 -9.53 7.27
C LYS A 425 10.89 -10.97 7.52
N ASP A 426 10.31 -11.67 8.47
CA ASP A 426 10.68 -13.03 8.80
C ASP A 426 10.38 -14.01 7.64
N VAL A 427 9.25 -13.83 6.97
CA VAL A 427 8.90 -14.59 5.74
C VAL A 427 9.88 -14.26 4.61
N THR A 428 10.20 -12.98 4.38
CA THR A 428 11.17 -12.55 3.36
C THR A 428 12.53 -13.19 3.56
N LEU A 429 12.99 -13.22 4.81
CA LEU A 429 14.31 -13.77 5.14
C LEU A 429 14.30 -15.29 5.37
N SER A 430 13.15 -15.95 5.28
CA SER A 430 13.11 -17.41 5.37
C SER A 430 13.78 -18.06 4.15
N PRO A 431 14.75 -18.98 4.35
CA PRO A 431 15.38 -19.71 3.25
C PRO A 431 14.38 -20.48 2.38
N ALA A 432 13.32 -20.99 2.98
CA ALA A 432 12.27 -21.71 2.27
C ALA A 432 11.50 -20.80 1.29
N MET A 433 11.13 -19.60 1.72
CA MET A 433 10.51 -18.59 0.87
C MET A 433 11.50 -18.06 -0.17
N GLY A 434 12.74 -17.76 0.25
CA GLY A 434 13.82 -17.31 -0.64
C GLY A 434 14.09 -18.28 -1.77
N TYR A 435 14.06 -19.58 -1.51
CA TYR A 435 14.19 -20.62 -2.55
C TYR A 435 12.91 -20.76 -3.38
N TYR A 436 11.74 -20.70 -2.75
CA TYR A 436 10.47 -20.85 -3.43
C TYR A 436 10.21 -19.78 -4.49
N LEU A 437 10.58 -18.53 -4.22
CA LEU A 437 10.37 -17.40 -5.11
C LEU A 437 11.68 -16.80 -5.67
N ASP A 438 12.77 -17.58 -5.67
CA ASP A 438 14.03 -17.27 -6.34
C ASP A 438 14.71 -15.98 -5.82
N MET A 439 14.54 -15.64 -4.54
CA MET A 439 15.23 -14.56 -3.87
C MET A 439 16.62 -14.98 -3.37
N VAL A 440 16.76 -16.22 -2.92
CA VAL A 440 18.06 -16.74 -2.48
C VAL A 440 19.05 -16.79 -3.65
N ASN A 441 20.26 -16.27 -3.44
CA ASN A 441 21.32 -16.14 -4.46
C ASN A 441 20.85 -15.33 -5.69
N ASN A 442 20.00 -14.32 -5.45
CA ASN A 442 19.60 -13.35 -6.46
C ASN A 442 20.65 -12.24 -6.53
N ASP A 443 21.37 -12.17 -7.65
CA ASP A 443 22.50 -11.29 -7.87
C ASP A 443 22.04 -9.93 -8.38
N LYS A 444 22.82 -8.89 -8.09
CA LYS A 444 22.69 -7.59 -8.75
C LYS A 444 22.91 -7.69 -10.26
N ALA A 445 22.46 -6.68 -11.00
CA ALA A 445 22.67 -6.61 -12.44
C ALA A 445 24.16 -6.70 -12.80
N ASN A 446 24.47 -7.53 -13.80
CA ASN A 446 25.83 -7.68 -14.35
C ASN A 446 25.82 -7.35 -15.83
N PRO A 447 26.27 -6.15 -16.24
CA PRO A 447 26.25 -5.71 -17.63
C PRO A 447 27.18 -6.53 -18.55
N ASN A 448 28.16 -7.24 -17.97
CA ASN A 448 29.13 -8.01 -18.78
C ASN A 448 28.52 -9.31 -19.34
N ASN A 449 27.54 -9.89 -18.68
CA ASN A 449 26.86 -11.11 -19.12
C ASN A 449 25.34 -10.93 -19.31
N GLY A 450 24.80 -9.74 -19.07
CA GLY A 450 23.40 -9.44 -19.26
C GLY A 450 22.47 -9.97 -18.14
N THR A 451 23.02 -10.46 -17.03
CA THR A 451 22.21 -10.89 -15.86
C THR A 451 21.48 -9.71 -15.27
N LEU A 452 20.20 -9.87 -14.99
CA LEU A 452 19.35 -8.92 -14.27
C LEU A 452 18.85 -9.55 -12.97
N PRO A 453 18.53 -8.74 -11.93
CA PRO A 453 17.90 -9.22 -10.71
C PRO A 453 16.61 -9.99 -11.01
N ASN A 454 16.39 -11.08 -10.28
CA ASN A 454 15.18 -11.87 -10.43
C ASN A 454 13.98 -11.12 -9.83
N GLU A 455 12.93 -10.94 -10.64
CA GLU A 455 11.72 -10.19 -10.26
C GLU A 455 10.68 -11.03 -9.50
N ASN A 456 10.86 -12.36 -9.40
CA ASN A 456 9.81 -13.25 -8.93
C ASN A 456 9.35 -12.89 -7.51
N TYR A 457 10.28 -12.84 -6.56
CA TYR A 457 9.95 -12.46 -5.19
C TYR A 457 9.40 -11.03 -5.09
N ALA A 458 9.99 -10.09 -5.83
CA ALA A 458 9.54 -8.68 -5.87
C ALA A 458 8.08 -8.56 -6.33
N ARG A 459 7.68 -9.35 -7.30
CA ARG A 459 6.31 -9.38 -7.81
C ARG A 459 5.35 -9.97 -6.78
N GLU A 460 5.70 -11.13 -6.23
CA GLU A 460 4.79 -11.87 -5.36
C GLU A 460 4.62 -11.21 -3.98
N ILE A 461 5.66 -10.59 -3.41
CA ILE A 461 5.52 -9.86 -2.14
C ILE A 461 4.54 -8.69 -2.27
N MET A 462 4.52 -8.00 -3.41
CA MET A 462 3.57 -6.91 -3.66
C MET A 462 2.19 -7.45 -4.03
N GLN A 463 2.12 -8.39 -4.97
CA GLN A 463 0.87 -8.85 -5.55
C GLN A 463 0.06 -9.75 -4.62
N LEU A 464 0.70 -10.74 -3.99
CA LEU A 464 0.02 -11.80 -3.24
C LEU A 464 0.08 -11.62 -1.74
N PHE A 465 1.14 -10.99 -1.20
CA PHE A 465 1.38 -10.96 0.23
C PHE A 465 1.00 -9.62 0.87
N SER A 466 0.88 -8.51 0.11
CA SER A 466 0.74 -7.19 0.73
C SER A 466 -0.27 -6.24 0.09
N VAL A 467 0.03 -5.62 -1.07
CA VAL A 467 -0.75 -4.49 -1.59
C VAL A 467 -1.76 -4.87 -2.68
N GLY A 468 -1.55 -6.03 -3.35
CA GLY A 468 -2.35 -6.44 -4.49
C GLY A 468 -2.06 -5.60 -5.75
N LEU A 469 -2.89 -5.81 -6.81
CA LEU A 469 -2.69 -5.17 -8.11
C LEU A 469 -3.28 -3.76 -8.20
N THR A 470 -4.24 -3.43 -7.35
CA THR A 470 -5.02 -2.19 -7.41
C THR A 470 -5.03 -1.53 -6.05
N LYS A 471 -4.87 -0.21 -6.00
CA LYS A 471 -5.00 0.56 -4.77
C LYS A 471 -6.40 0.43 -4.20
N LEU A 472 -6.48 0.21 -2.88
CA LEU A 472 -7.72 -0.06 -2.18
C LEU A 472 -8.07 1.07 -1.21
N ASN A 473 -9.36 1.35 -1.10
CA ASN A 473 -9.93 2.08 0.02
C ASN A 473 -9.99 1.18 1.26
N ALA A 474 -10.20 1.74 2.44
CA ALA A 474 -10.27 0.98 3.69
C ALA A 474 -11.38 -0.09 3.69
N ASP A 475 -12.42 0.09 2.91
CA ASP A 475 -13.54 -0.83 2.73
C ASP A 475 -13.31 -1.90 1.64
N GLY A 476 -12.09 -1.95 1.07
CA GLY A 476 -11.69 -2.89 0.04
C GLY A 476 -12.14 -2.54 -1.38
N THR A 477 -12.86 -1.46 -1.57
CA THR A 477 -13.21 -0.99 -2.91
C THR A 477 -11.98 -0.43 -3.63
N PRO A 478 -11.83 -0.63 -4.94
CA PRO A 478 -10.75 -0.04 -5.70
C PRO A 478 -10.76 1.48 -5.64
N GLN A 479 -9.59 2.10 -5.48
CA GLN A 479 -9.40 3.52 -5.77
C GLN A 479 -9.37 3.72 -7.28
N THR A 480 -10.00 4.79 -7.76
CA THR A 480 -10.09 5.09 -9.20
C THR A 480 -9.48 6.43 -9.54
N ASP A 481 -8.95 6.54 -10.75
CA ASP A 481 -8.48 7.80 -11.33
C ASP A 481 -9.67 8.71 -11.72
N ALA A 482 -9.39 9.89 -12.27
CA ALA A 482 -10.40 10.84 -12.72
C ALA A 482 -11.28 10.31 -13.85
N SER A 483 -10.88 9.24 -14.53
CA SER A 483 -11.62 8.57 -15.61
C SER A 483 -12.43 7.36 -15.11
N GLY A 484 -12.35 7.05 -13.81
CA GLY A 484 -13.02 5.90 -13.19
C GLY A 484 -12.28 4.58 -13.33
N ASN A 485 -11.05 4.55 -13.82
CA ASN A 485 -10.25 3.33 -13.92
C ASN A 485 -9.57 3.02 -12.58
N PRO A 486 -9.48 1.73 -12.19
CA PRO A 486 -8.72 1.34 -11.01
C PRO A 486 -7.25 1.79 -11.09
N ILE A 487 -6.74 2.37 -10.01
CA ILE A 487 -5.35 2.83 -9.92
C ILE A 487 -4.46 1.64 -9.62
N PRO A 488 -3.45 1.32 -10.48
CA PRO A 488 -2.49 0.28 -10.19
C PRO A 488 -1.69 0.61 -8.91
N THR A 489 -1.38 -0.41 -8.12
CA THR A 489 -0.59 -0.24 -6.89
C THR A 489 0.87 0.05 -7.22
N TYR A 490 1.40 -0.52 -8.29
CA TYR A 490 2.79 -0.41 -8.71
C TYR A 490 2.94 -0.58 -10.22
N SER A 491 4.07 -0.15 -10.75
CA SER A 491 4.48 -0.29 -12.15
C SER A 491 5.51 -1.41 -12.33
N GLN A 492 5.87 -1.72 -13.59
CA GLN A 492 6.97 -2.63 -13.89
C GLN A 492 8.31 -2.11 -13.37
N ASP A 493 8.54 -0.78 -13.44
CA ASP A 493 9.75 -0.16 -12.88
C ASP A 493 9.84 -0.34 -11.38
N THR A 494 8.70 -0.24 -10.67
CA THR A 494 8.63 -0.53 -9.23
C THR A 494 9.05 -1.96 -8.93
N ILE A 495 8.60 -2.95 -9.73
CA ILE A 495 9.00 -4.35 -9.58
C ILE A 495 10.51 -4.51 -9.75
N GLN A 496 11.10 -3.88 -10.77
CA GLN A 496 12.55 -3.94 -11.03
C GLN A 496 13.35 -3.32 -9.89
N ASN A 497 12.89 -2.20 -9.34
CA ASN A 497 13.51 -1.59 -8.17
C ASN A 497 13.44 -2.50 -6.94
N TYR A 498 12.29 -3.16 -6.69
CA TYR A 498 12.20 -4.14 -5.62
C TYR A 498 13.03 -5.40 -5.90
N ALA A 499 13.15 -5.84 -7.14
CA ALA A 499 14.08 -6.93 -7.49
C ALA A 499 15.52 -6.58 -7.09
N ALA A 500 15.94 -5.32 -7.31
CA ALA A 500 17.24 -4.81 -6.87
C ALA A 500 17.36 -4.71 -5.33
N VAL A 501 16.29 -4.36 -4.60
CA VAL A 501 16.23 -4.40 -3.11
C VAL A 501 16.55 -5.81 -2.60
N PHE A 502 16.03 -6.84 -3.27
CA PHE A 502 16.15 -8.25 -2.82
C PHE A 502 17.37 -8.98 -3.36
N THR A 503 18.39 -8.27 -3.85
CA THR A 503 19.66 -8.85 -4.27
C THR A 503 20.63 -9.04 -3.09
N GLY A 504 21.59 -9.95 -3.24
CA GLY A 504 22.67 -10.18 -2.28
C GLY A 504 22.27 -10.97 -1.04
N TRP A 505 21.28 -11.85 -1.13
CA TRP A 505 20.85 -12.72 -0.02
C TRP A 505 21.17 -14.19 -0.33
N THR A 506 21.77 -14.88 0.63
CA THR A 506 22.12 -16.31 0.50
C THR A 506 21.59 -17.10 1.69
N TYR A 507 21.65 -18.41 1.62
CA TYR A 507 21.27 -19.29 2.74
C TYR A 507 22.05 -18.92 4.01
N PRO A 508 21.48 -19.18 5.20
CA PRO A 508 22.23 -19.03 6.46
C PRO A 508 23.43 -19.97 6.46
N THR A 509 24.48 -19.52 7.13
CA THR A 509 25.68 -20.33 7.34
C THR A 509 25.38 -21.46 8.31
N ALA A 510 25.50 -22.70 7.86
CA ALA A 510 25.29 -23.86 8.72
C ALA A 510 26.31 -23.91 9.88
N PRO A 511 25.92 -24.43 11.07
CA PRO A 511 26.82 -24.52 12.22
C PRO A 511 28.16 -25.19 11.89
N GLY A 512 29.26 -24.56 12.27
CA GLY A 512 30.62 -25.04 12.03
C GLY A 512 31.14 -24.80 10.61
N GLN A 513 30.36 -24.17 9.72
CA GLN A 513 30.82 -23.79 8.38
C GLN A 513 31.28 -22.33 8.33
N THR A 514 32.04 -22.01 7.29
CA THR A 514 32.44 -20.62 7.00
C THR A 514 31.48 -20.06 5.94
N LYS A 515 31.03 -18.82 6.15
CA LYS A 515 30.18 -18.09 5.18
C LYS A 515 30.86 -18.01 3.80
N LYS A 516 30.11 -18.24 2.77
CA LYS A 516 30.49 -18.12 1.36
C LYS A 516 29.57 -17.08 0.68
N LEU A 517 29.98 -16.62 -0.49
CA LEU A 517 29.13 -15.78 -1.34
C LEU A 517 27.78 -16.47 -1.61
N TYR A 518 27.83 -17.74 -1.98
CA TYR A 518 26.65 -18.61 -2.10
C TYR A 518 26.80 -19.77 -1.10
N ASN A 519 26.15 -19.65 0.06
CA ASN A 519 26.10 -20.73 1.02
C ASN A 519 25.34 -21.93 0.43
N PRO A 520 25.72 -23.16 0.73
CA PRO A 520 24.92 -24.33 0.40
C PRO A 520 23.57 -24.28 1.13
N PRO A 521 22.52 -24.95 0.62
CA PRO A 521 21.21 -24.96 1.26
C PRO A 521 21.29 -25.37 2.73
N TYR A 522 20.86 -24.46 3.59
CA TYR A 522 20.61 -24.65 5.00
C TYR A 522 19.32 -23.93 5.37
N TRP A 523 18.41 -24.62 6.03
CA TRP A 523 17.02 -24.20 6.12
C TRP A 523 16.61 -23.58 7.46
N THR A 524 17.52 -23.54 8.43
CA THR A 524 17.25 -23.04 9.78
C THR A 524 17.94 -21.70 10.03
N GLY A 525 17.19 -20.71 10.40
CA GLY A 525 17.66 -19.32 10.57
C GLY A 525 17.32 -18.44 9.36
N PRO A 526 17.47 -17.12 9.50
CA PRO A 526 17.24 -16.17 8.41
C PRO A 526 18.36 -16.22 7.36
N MET A 527 18.03 -15.94 6.10
CA MET A 527 19.03 -15.70 5.05
C MET A 527 20.04 -14.64 5.47
N GLU A 528 21.25 -14.74 4.95
CA GLU A 528 22.37 -13.83 5.25
C GLU A 528 22.68 -12.91 4.08
N ALA A 529 22.92 -11.63 4.37
CA ALA A 529 23.28 -10.64 3.36
C ALA A 529 24.74 -10.76 2.91
N ASP A 530 25.01 -10.65 1.61
CA ASP A 530 26.29 -10.36 1.01
C ASP A 530 26.24 -9.05 0.22
N ASN A 531 26.83 -7.99 0.77
CA ASN A 531 26.77 -6.66 0.16
C ASN A 531 27.61 -6.54 -1.13
N SER A 532 28.54 -7.48 -1.39
CA SER A 532 29.30 -7.48 -2.64
C SER A 532 28.43 -7.80 -3.84
N ASP A 533 27.34 -8.54 -3.63
CA ASP A 533 26.39 -8.97 -4.66
C ASP A 533 25.06 -8.21 -4.60
N HIS A 534 24.96 -7.26 -3.67
CA HIS A 534 23.80 -6.40 -3.56
C HIS A 534 23.88 -5.21 -4.54
N ASP A 535 22.74 -4.83 -5.13
CA ASP A 535 22.61 -3.63 -5.94
C ASP A 535 22.62 -2.38 -5.06
N GLN A 536 23.59 -1.49 -5.28
CA GLN A 536 23.80 -0.26 -4.50
C GLN A 536 23.31 1.01 -5.22
N ASN A 537 22.62 0.88 -6.34
CA ASN A 537 22.02 2.03 -7.02
C ASN A 537 20.83 2.57 -6.22
N PRO A 538 20.43 3.85 -6.41
CA PRO A 538 19.20 4.37 -5.81
C PRO A 538 17.99 3.64 -6.38
N LYS A 539 16.96 3.43 -5.55
CA LYS A 539 15.75 2.68 -5.93
C LYS A 539 14.51 3.49 -5.63
N THR A 540 13.62 3.62 -6.61
CA THR A 540 12.31 4.27 -6.42
C THR A 540 11.25 3.19 -6.23
N LEU A 541 10.68 3.15 -5.04
CA LEU A 541 9.75 2.13 -4.60
C LEU A 541 8.28 2.58 -4.73
N ILE A 542 7.39 1.74 -4.18
CA ILE A 542 5.96 2.06 -4.08
C ILE A 542 5.74 3.43 -3.43
N ASP A 543 4.71 4.15 -3.87
CA ASP A 543 4.36 5.51 -3.43
C ASP A 543 5.49 6.55 -3.60
N GLY A 544 6.47 6.27 -4.48
CA GLY A 544 7.58 7.18 -4.75
C GLY A 544 8.63 7.26 -3.64
N VAL A 545 8.65 6.31 -2.71
CA VAL A 545 9.69 6.21 -1.68
C VAL A 545 11.03 5.93 -2.36
N VAL A 546 12.06 6.73 -2.05
CA VAL A 546 13.39 6.59 -2.64
C VAL A 546 14.37 6.06 -1.60
N LEU A 547 15.01 4.95 -1.91
CA LEU A 547 16.19 4.48 -1.17
C LEU A 547 17.44 5.08 -1.80
N PRO A 548 18.33 5.71 -1.02
CA PRO A 548 19.54 6.34 -1.54
C PRO A 548 20.57 5.29 -2.01
N ALA A 549 21.47 5.70 -2.90
CA ALA A 549 22.57 4.87 -3.33
C ALA A 549 23.53 4.52 -2.18
N GLY A 550 24.21 3.38 -2.29
CA GLY A 550 25.27 2.95 -1.36
C GLY A 550 24.76 2.27 -0.09
N GLN A 551 23.48 1.92 -0.02
CA GLN A 551 22.92 1.16 1.10
C GLN A 551 23.36 -0.31 1.06
N THR A 552 23.38 -0.94 2.24
CA THR A 552 23.57 -2.38 2.38
C THR A 552 22.27 -3.13 2.06
N ALA A 553 22.36 -4.42 1.73
CA ALA A 553 21.20 -5.27 1.50
C ALA A 553 20.18 -5.23 2.66
N ALA A 554 20.66 -5.16 3.90
CA ALA A 554 19.79 -5.08 5.07
C ALA A 554 19.06 -3.73 5.18
N GLN A 555 19.74 -2.62 4.86
CA GLN A 555 19.12 -1.29 4.86
C GLN A 555 18.07 -1.15 3.78
N ASP A 556 18.37 -1.63 2.58
CA ASP A 556 17.43 -1.61 1.46
C ASP A 556 16.23 -2.51 1.73
N LEU A 557 16.46 -3.71 2.29
CA LEU A 557 15.37 -4.60 2.67
C LEU A 557 14.45 -3.96 3.71
N ASP A 558 15.01 -3.38 4.78
CA ASP A 558 14.23 -2.73 5.83
C ASP A 558 13.44 -1.54 5.27
N GLY A 559 14.07 -0.71 4.45
CA GLY A 559 13.40 0.42 3.77
C GLY A 559 12.32 -0.04 2.79
N GLY A 560 12.58 -1.07 2.01
CA GLY A 560 11.65 -1.65 1.05
C GLY A 560 10.42 -2.26 1.72
N LEU A 561 10.62 -3.06 2.77
CA LEU A 561 9.52 -3.64 3.54
C LEU A 561 8.71 -2.57 4.29
N GLN A 562 9.37 -1.55 4.84
CA GLN A 562 8.69 -0.44 5.49
C GLN A 562 7.81 0.34 4.50
N ALA A 563 8.29 0.58 3.28
CA ALA A 563 7.50 1.22 2.23
C ALA A 563 6.22 0.41 1.91
N ILE A 564 6.35 -0.92 1.77
CA ILE A 564 5.20 -1.81 1.59
C ILE A 564 4.23 -1.72 2.77
N VAL A 565 4.72 -1.90 4.00
CA VAL A 565 3.88 -1.91 5.21
C VAL A 565 3.12 -0.60 5.39
N ASN A 566 3.69 0.51 4.94
CA ASN A 566 3.07 1.84 5.03
C ASN A 566 2.00 2.10 3.96
N ASP A 567 2.00 1.37 2.84
CA ASP A 567 0.96 1.55 1.80
C ASP A 567 -0.44 1.32 2.38
N SER A 568 -1.37 2.17 1.98
CA SER A 568 -2.74 2.18 2.48
C SER A 568 -3.52 0.91 2.12
N SER A 569 -3.15 0.25 1.03
CA SER A 569 -3.84 -0.95 0.51
C SER A 569 -3.54 -2.22 1.30
N VAL A 570 -2.45 -2.26 2.09
CA VAL A 570 -2.05 -3.45 2.86
C VAL A 570 -3.11 -3.85 3.88
N GLY A 571 -3.65 -2.87 4.62
CA GLY A 571 -4.70 -3.11 5.61
C GLY A 571 -5.93 -3.81 5.01
N PRO A 572 -6.63 -3.19 4.05
CA PRO A 572 -7.80 -3.80 3.42
C PRO A 572 -7.48 -5.11 2.69
N PHE A 573 -6.31 -5.24 2.05
CA PHE A 573 -5.89 -6.46 1.40
C PHE A 573 -5.76 -7.62 2.39
N MET A 574 -4.97 -7.46 3.47
CA MET A 574 -4.74 -8.50 4.47
C MET A 574 -6.00 -8.82 5.27
N CYS A 575 -6.78 -7.80 5.61
CA CYS A 575 -8.08 -7.98 6.28
C CYS A 575 -9.01 -8.85 5.43
N LEU A 576 -9.13 -8.58 4.13
CA LEU A 576 -9.96 -9.40 3.25
C LEU A 576 -9.51 -10.86 3.25
N ARG A 577 -8.19 -11.10 3.11
CA ARG A 577 -7.65 -12.47 3.12
C ARG A 577 -7.90 -13.19 4.43
N LEU A 578 -7.65 -12.55 5.57
CA LEU A 578 -7.87 -13.16 6.87
C LEU A 578 -9.35 -13.40 7.17
N ILE A 579 -10.25 -12.48 6.80
CA ILE A 579 -11.70 -12.68 6.94
C ILE A 579 -12.16 -13.87 6.08
N GLN A 580 -11.68 -13.96 4.83
CA GLN A 580 -12.00 -15.09 3.94
C GLN A 580 -11.50 -16.42 4.50
N GLN A 581 -10.35 -16.44 5.15
CA GLN A 581 -9.82 -17.66 5.76
C GLN A 581 -10.55 -18.06 7.05
N LEU A 582 -10.93 -17.09 7.87
CA LEU A 582 -11.44 -17.38 9.21
C LEU A 582 -12.98 -17.39 9.29
N VAL A 583 -13.68 -16.51 8.56
CA VAL A 583 -15.11 -16.23 8.82
C VAL A 583 -16.00 -16.45 7.59
N THR A 584 -15.85 -15.65 6.53
CA THR A 584 -16.76 -15.63 5.39
C THR A 584 -16.06 -15.29 4.09
N SER A 585 -16.49 -15.87 2.97
CA SER A 585 -15.93 -15.58 1.64
C SER A 585 -16.29 -14.17 1.15
N ASN A 586 -17.39 -13.58 1.61
CA ASN A 586 -17.93 -12.32 1.11
C ASN A 586 -18.22 -11.32 2.24
N PRO A 587 -17.18 -10.76 2.88
CA PRO A 587 -17.40 -9.72 3.88
C PRO A 587 -17.99 -8.47 3.22
N ASN A 588 -18.90 -7.78 3.92
CA ASN A 588 -19.38 -6.50 3.44
C ASN A 588 -18.30 -5.39 3.61
N PRO A 589 -18.38 -4.29 2.84
CA PRO A 589 -17.40 -3.21 2.90
C PRO A 589 -17.22 -2.61 4.30
N ALA A 590 -18.28 -2.54 5.11
CA ALA A 590 -18.20 -2.00 6.46
C ALA A 590 -17.40 -2.90 7.41
N TYR A 591 -17.53 -4.22 7.30
CA TYR A 591 -16.72 -5.18 8.04
C TYR A 591 -15.24 -5.02 7.69
N LEU A 592 -14.95 -4.97 6.39
CA LEU A 592 -13.58 -4.81 5.91
C LEU A 592 -12.97 -3.49 6.37
N SER A 593 -13.76 -2.40 6.35
CA SER A 593 -13.33 -1.08 6.85
C SER A 593 -12.97 -1.11 8.34
N ARG A 594 -13.77 -1.78 9.19
CA ARG A 594 -13.46 -1.93 10.61
C ARG A 594 -12.17 -2.71 10.86
N CYS A 595 -11.98 -3.80 10.15
CA CYS A 595 -10.73 -4.58 10.21
C CYS A 595 -9.53 -3.74 9.73
N SER A 596 -9.66 -3.03 8.60
CA SER A 596 -8.63 -2.15 8.05
C SER A 596 -8.25 -1.02 9.02
N THR A 597 -9.21 -0.51 9.77
CA THR A 597 -8.97 0.47 10.83
C THR A 597 -8.12 -0.12 11.95
N ALA A 598 -8.44 -1.34 12.40
CA ALA A 598 -7.64 -2.04 13.42
C ALA A 598 -6.23 -2.39 12.92
N PHE A 599 -6.07 -2.67 11.62
CA PHE A 599 -4.77 -2.85 10.99
C PHE A 599 -3.97 -1.55 10.93
N ALA A 600 -4.63 -0.43 10.61
CA ALA A 600 -3.97 0.87 10.50
C ALA A 600 -3.46 1.37 11.86
N ASP A 601 -4.22 1.13 12.93
CA ASP A 601 -3.86 1.49 14.30
C ASP A 601 -4.62 0.58 15.28
N ASN A 602 -3.89 -0.09 16.16
CA ASN A 602 -4.45 -0.94 17.22
C ASN A 602 -5.03 -0.14 18.41
N GLY A 603 -5.11 1.19 18.32
CA GLY A 603 -5.51 2.09 19.40
C GLY A 603 -4.35 2.57 20.29
N SER A 604 -3.11 2.16 19.96
CA SER A 604 -1.89 2.57 20.65
C SER A 604 -0.81 3.07 19.68
N GLY A 605 -1.19 3.44 18.46
CA GLY A 605 -0.27 3.92 17.42
C GLY A 605 0.50 2.82 16.68
N GLN A 606 0.18 1.54 16.91
CA GLN A 606 0.85 0.42 16.26
C GLN A 606 0.09 -0.03 15.03
N ARG A 607 0.66 0.17 13.84
CA ARG A 607 0.17 -0.37 12.57
C ARG A 607 0.50 -1.85 12.43
N GLY A 608 -0.43 -2.61 11.88
CA GLY A 608 -0.24 -4.02 11.53
C GLY A 608 -0.19 -4.97 12.73
N ASP A 609 -0.74 -4.60 13.89
CA ASP A 609 -0.88 -5.50 15.05
C ASP A 609 -1.88 -6.61 14.72
N LEU A 610 -1.37 -7.80 14.39
CA LEU A 610 -2.19 -8.95 13.99
C LEU A 610 -3.09 -9.44 15.14
N LYS A 611 -2.72 -9.21 16.39
CA LYS A 611 -3.58 -9.48 17.54
C LYS A 611 -4.84 -8.61 17.52
N ALA A 612 -4.69 -7.32 17.26
CA ALA A 612 -5.81 -6.40 17.12
C ALA A 612 -6.66 -6.74 15.90
N VAL A 613 -6.03 -7.09 14.79
CA VAL A 613 -6.71 -7.52 13.55
C VAL A 613 -7.55 -8.76 13.78
N VAL A 614 -6.98 -9.81 14.39
CA VAL A 614 -7.72 -11.07 14.69
C VAL A 614 -8.90 -10.82 15.63
N LYS A 615 -8.71 -9.99 16.67
CA LYS A 615 -9.81 -9.57 17.54
C LYS A 615 -10.90 -8.82 16.76
N ALA A 616 -10.52 -7.86 15.92
CA ALA A 616 -11.46 -7.11 15.10
C ALA A 616 -12.24 -8.02 14.14
N ILE A 617 -11.59 -9.05 13.58
CA ILE A 617 -12.24 -10.04 12.71
C ILE A 617 -13.24 -10.88 13.49
N LEU A 618 -12.81 -11.54 14.56
CA LEU A 618 -13.63 -12.54 15.25
C LEU A 618 -14.76 -11.95 16.10
N LEU A 619 -14.62 -10.71 16.56
CA LEU A 619 -15.62 -10.01 17.36
C LEU A 619 -16.51 -9.07 16.54
N ASP A 620 -16.29 -8.97 15.23
CA ASP A 620 -17.10 -8.11 14.36
C ASP A 620 -18.58 -8.50 14.41
N PRO A 621 -19.51 -7.51 14.42
CA PRO A 621 -20.94 -7.80 14.38
C PRO A 621 -21.37 -8.70 13.22
N GLU A 622 -20.71 -8.61 12.04
CA GLU A 622 -21.00 -9.48 10.92
C GLU A 622 -20.54 -10.92 11.18
N ALA A 623 -19.36 -11.11 11.75
CA ALA A 623 -18.91 -12.43 12.18
C ALA A 623 -19.81 -13.03 13.27
N ARG A 624 -20.40 -12.21 14.14
CA ARG A 624 -21.29 -12.63 15.23
C ARG A 624 -22.78 -12.68 14.85
N ARG A 625 -23.16 -12.15 13.65
CA ARG A 625 -24.57 -12.09 13.21
C ARG A 625 -25.28 -13.43 13.26
N GLY A 626 -24.65 -14.48 12.80
CA GLY A 626 -25.21 -15.83 12.85
C GLY A 626 -25.13 -16.53 14.21
N ASP A 627 -24.71 -15.86 15.27
CA ASP A 627 -24.85 -16.33 16.66
C ASP A 627 -26.34 -16.47 17.02
N ASP A 628 -27.20 -15.73 16.32
CA ASP A 628 -28.61 -16.01 16.11
C ASP A 628 -28.82 -16.53 14.67
N PRO A 629 -29.11 -17.82 14.45
CA PRO A 629 -29.25 -18.38 13.11
C PRO A 629 -30.32 -17.68 12.25
N THR A 630 -31.30 -17.00 12.85
CA THR A 630 -32.33 -16.25 12.12
C THR A 630 -31.82 -14.97 11.46
N GLN A 631 -30.64 -14.51 11.83
CA GLN A 631 -30.00 -13.30 11.32
C GLN A 631 -29.01 -13.56 10.19
N LEU A 632 -28.76 -14.84 9.81
CA LEU A 632 -27.83 -15.18 8.74
C LEU A 632 -28.29 -14.59 7.40
N ALA A 633 -27.37 -13.93 6.69
CA ALA A 633 -27.58 -13.49 5.32
C ALA A 633 -27.18 -14.60 4.33
N PRO A 634 -27.77 -14.61 3.12
CA PRO A 634 -27.43 -15.63 2.10
C PRO A 634 -25.96 -15.60 1.62
N SER A 635 -25.23 -14.52 1.87
CA SER A 635 -23.82 -14.37 1.55
C SER A 635 -22.89 -14.76 2.71
N ASP A 636 -23.44 -15.08 3.88
CA ASP A 636 -22.63 -15.39 5.07
C ASP A 636 -22.02 -16.78 4.97
N GLY A 637 -20.81 -16.88 5.55
CA GLY A 637 -20.10 -18.14 5.66
C GLY A 637 -19.20 -18.44 4.46
N LYS A 638 -18.67 -19.64 4.50
CA LYS A 638 -17.74 -20.19 3.50
C LYS A 638 -17.87 -21.70 3.41
N LEU A 639 -17.52 -22.29 2.27
CA LEU A 639 -17.42 -23.76 2.17
C LEU A 639 -16.25 -24.23 3.03
N LYS A 640 -16.46 -25.22 3.89
CA LYS A 640 -15.36 -25.86 4.63
C LYS A 640 -14.40 -26.51 3.61
N GLU A 641 -13.18 -26.04 3.57
CA GLU A 641 -12.13 -26.69 2.80
C GLU A 641 -11.84 -28.09 3.35
N PRO A 642 -11.20 -28.99 2.58
CA PRO A 642 -11.00 -30.38 3.00
C PRO A 642 -10.36 -30.55 4.37
N ILE A 643 -9.36 -29.74 4.70
CA ILE A 643 -8.71 -29.78 6.02
C ILE A 643 -9.72 -29.43 7.12
N LEU A 644 -10.48 -28.33 6.99
CA LEU A 644 -11.48 -27.93 7.98
C LEU A 644 -12.65 -28.91 8.09
N LEU A 645 -13.02 -29.54 6.99
CA LEU A 645 -14.06 -30.57 6.99
C LEU A 645 -13.66 -31.78 7.88
N ILE A 646 -12.43 -32.27 7.69
CA ILE A 646 -11.94 -33.47 8.44
C ILE A 646 -11.63 -33.07 9.88
N THR A 647 -10.97 -31.95 10.14
CA THR A 647 -10.64 -31.51 11.49
C THR A 647 -11.90 -31.25 12.33
N GLY A 648 -12.89 -30.55 11.77
CA GLY A 648 -14.15 -30.26 12.44
C GLY A 648 -14.91 -31.55 12.78
N LEU A 649 -14.94 -32.54 11.88
CA LEU A 649 -15.57 -33.84 12.12
C LEU A 649 -14.88 -34.62 13.26
N LEU A 650 -13.55 -34.73 13.20
CA LEU A 650 -12.78 -35.45 14.22
C LEU A 650 -12.93 -34.80 15.61
N ARG A 651 -12.90 -33.48 15.69
CA ARG A 651 -13.04 -32.75 16.96
C ARG A 651 -14.47 -32.84 17.51
N ALA A 652 -15.48 -32.67 16.65
CA ALA A 652 -16.89 -32.83 17.08
C ALA A 652 -17.19 -34.20 17.66
N LEU A 653 -16.52 -35.24 17.12
CA LEU A 653 -16.67 -36.65 17.58
C LEU A 653 -15.65 -37.04 18.64
N ASN A 654 -14.88 -36.08 19.17
CA ASN A 654 -13.83 -36.31 20.18
C ASN A 654 -12.88 -37.46 19.82
N ALA A 655 -12.47 -37.48 18.53
CA ALA A 655 -11.58 -38.51 18.03
C ALA A 655 -10.15 -38.37 18.59
N THR A 656 -9.42 -39.48 18.63
CA THR A 656 -7.97 -39.47 18.86
C THR A 656 -7.25 -39.79 17.56
N THR A 657 -6.03 -39.20 17.36
CA THR A 657 -5.23 -39.50 16.17
C THR A 657 -3.73 -39.38 16.47
N ASP A 658 -2.92 -40.19 15.79
CA ASP A 658 -1.48 -40.03 15.69
C ASP A 658 -1.06 -39.19 14.47
N GLY A 659 -2.03 -38.70 13.69
CA GLY A 659 -1.85 -37.88 12.51
C GLY A 659 -1.53 -38.65 11.24
N ASP A 660 -1.36 -39.96 11.32
CA ASP A 660 -1.02 -40.77 10.16
C ASP A 660 -2.18 -40.89 9.17
N SER A 661 -1.87 -40.89 7.89
CA SER A 661 -2.79 -41.16 6.77
C SER A 661 -3.96 -40.16 6.60
N LEU A 662 -4.13 -39.16 7.47
CA LEU A 662 -5.19 -38.13 7.30
C LEU A 662 -5.00 -37.25 6.09
N ASN A 663 -3.73 -36.93 5.75
CA ASN A 663 -3.42 -36.17 4.56
C ASN A 663 -3.84 -36.86 3.24
N TYR A 664 -3.95 -38.18 3.23
CA TYR A 664 -4.46 -38.93 2.07
C TYR A 664 -5.87 -38.48 1.67
N TYR A 665 -6.75 -38.22 2.64
CA TYR A 665 -8.14 -37.83 2.35
C TYR A 665 -8.17 -36.40 1.77
N THR A 666 -7.45 -35.46 2.40
CA THR A 666 -7.45 -34.07 1.94
C THR A 666 -6.71 -33.88 0.60
N SER A 667 -5.65 -34.66 0.37
CA SER A 667 -4.94 -34.70 -0.92
C SER A 667 -5.85 -35.19 -2.06
N ASN A 668 -6.65 -36.23 -1.83
CA ASN A 668 -7.63 -36.69 -2.80
C ASN A 668 -8.71 -35.62 -3.10
N MET A 669 -9.05 -34.80 -2.12
CA MET A 669 -9.95 -33.67 -2.27
C MET A 669 -9.27 -32.41 -2.82
N LYS A 670 -8.03 -32.53 -3.32
CA LYS A 670 -7.21 -31.45 -3.92
C LYS A 670 -6.64 -30.44 -2.92
N GLN A 671 -6.58 -30.76 -1.65
CA GLN A 671 -5.86 -30.01 -0.64
C GLN A 671 -4.81 -30.92 0.02
N ASP A 672 -3.67 -31.04 -0.64
CA ASP A 672 -2.52 -31.82 -0.17
C ASP A 672 -1.60 -30.91 0.66
N LEU A 673 -1.72 -31.01 1.98
CA LEU A 673 -1.03 -30.12 2.93
C LEU A 673 0.46 -29.98 2.61
N TYR A 674 0.94 -28.74 2.52
CA TYR A 674 2.30 -28.35 2.13
C TYR A 674 2.69 -28.62 0.67
N ASN A 675 1.81 -29.16 -0.15
CA ASN A 675 2.02 -29.46 -1.56
C ASN A 675 1.19 -28.56 -2.49
N SER A 676 1.10 -27.26 -2.17
CA SER A 676 0.36 -26.27 -2.96
C SER A 676 0.73 -26.35 -4.45
N PRO A 677 -0.25 -26.36 -5.37
CA PRO A 677 0.03 -26.49 -6.81
C PRO A 677 0.66 -25.24 -7.44
N SER A 678 0.51 -24.09 -6.82
CA SER A 678 1.04 -22.82 -7.30
C SER A 678 1.17 -21.80 -6.16
N VAL A 679 1.68 -20.60 -6.47
CA VAL A 679 1.72 -19.45 -5.55
C VAL A 679 0.33 -18.94 -5.13
N PHE A 680 -0.73 -19.31 -5.86
CA PHE A 680 -2.12 -19.04 -5.51
C PHE A 680 -2.72 -20.11 -4.59
N ASN A 681 -1.89 -20.93 -4.00
CA ASN A 681 -2.27 -22.07 -3.16
C ASN A 681 -3.15 -23.10 -3.90
N TYR A 682 -4.12 -23.71 -3.23
CA TYR A 682 -5.03 -24.72 -3.78
C TYR A 682 -6.14 -24.10 -4.63
N TYR A 683 -6.52 -22.86 -4.34
CA TYR A 683 -7.55 -22.11 -5.02
C TYR A 683 -7.27 -20.59 -4.95
N PRO A 684 -7.56 -19.84 -6.03
CA PRO A 684 -7.38 -18.39 -6.01
C PRO A 684 -8.46 -17.74 -5.12
N PRO A 685 -8.09 -16.77 -4.29
CA PRO A 685 -8.99 -16.16 -3.30
C PRO A 685 -10.11 -15.30 -3.92
N ASN A 686 -10.00 -14.99 -5.21
CA ASN A 686 -10.99 -14.22 -5.99
C ASN A 686 -11.83 -15.10 -6.92
N TYR A 687 -11.85 -16.44 -6.71
CA TYR A 687 -12.70 -17.31 -7.52
C TYR A 687 -14.18 -17.00 -7.26
N GLN A 688 -14.94 -16.79 -8.34
CA GLN A 688 -16.36 -16.45 -8.31
C GLN A 688 -17.24 -17.56 -8.87
N LEU A 689 -18.43 -17.68 -8.30
CA LEU A 689 -19.48 -18.50 -8.88
C LEU A 689 -20.10 -17.76 -10.07
N VAL A 690 -20.23 -18.47 -11.20
CA VAL A 690 -20.75 -17.91 -12.46
C VAL A 690 -22.19 -17.41 -12.31
N SER A 691 -22.97 -18.00 -11.39
CA SER A 691 -24.39 -17.76 -11.27
C SER A 691 -24.79 -16.49 -10.50
N ASN A 692 -23.94 -15.98 -9.61
CA ASN A 692 -24.33 -14.91 -8.68
C ASN A 692 -23.22 -13.91 -8.33
N SER A 693 -22.04 -14.00 -8.98
CA SER A 693 -20.87 -13.14 -8.73
C SER A 693 -20.31 -13.17 -7.31
N LEU A 694 -20.77 -14.09 -6.43
CA LEU A 694 -20.21 -14.24 -5.09
C LEU A 694 -18.85 -14.91 -5.16
N LEU A 695 -17.94 -14.47 -4.29
CA LEU A 695 -16.67 -15.14 -4.08
C LEU A 695 -16.90 -16.47 -3.35
N ALA A 696 -16.30 -17.52 -3.86
CA ALA A 696 -16.34 -18.84 -3.27
C ALA A 696 -15.04 -19.58 -3.56
N PRO A 697 -13.91 -19.15 -2.96
CA PRO A 697 -12.56 -19.65 -3.28
C PRO A 697 -12.48 -21.18 -3.22
N GLU A 698 -12.99 -21.79 -2.19
CA GLU A 698 -12.94 -23.24 -1.93
C GLU A 698 -13.75 -24.06 -2.95
N MET A 699 -14.73 -23.44 -3.62
CA MET A 699 -15.50 -24.10 -4.68
C MET A 699 -14.66 -24.42 -5.92
N LYS A 700 -13.49 -23.78 -6.08
CA LYS A 700 -12.55 -24.08 -7.18
C LYS A 700 -12.09 -25.55 -7.14
N ILE A 701 -11.90 -26.10 -5.95
CA ILE A 701 -11.51 -27.52 -5.75
C ILE A 701 -12.72 -28.41 -5.43
N TYR A 702 -13.94 -27.86 -5.30
CA TYR A 702 -15.17 -28.60 -5.09
C TYR A 702 -15.84 -28.92 -6.43
N THR A 703 -15.35 -29.93 -7.09
CA THR A 703 -15.85 -30.44 -8.38
C THR A 703 -16.69 -31.70 -8.16
N THR A 704 -17.41 -32.17 -9.18
CA THR A 704 -18.18 -33.42 -9.09
C THR A 704 -17.32 -34.61 -8.60
N PRO A 705 -16.09 -34.85 -9.08
CA PRO A 705 -15.23 -35.88 -8.54
C PRO A 705 -14.85 -35.67 -7.07
N THR A 706 -14.50 -34.44 -6.69
CA THR A 706 -14.07 -34.15 -5.31
C THR A 706 -15.25 -34.12 -4.33
N ALA A 707 -16.47 -33.85 -4.78
CA ALA A 707 -17.68 -34.01 -3.97
C ALA A 707 -17.89 -35.48 -3.58
N LEU A 708 -17.69 -36.41 -4.52
CA LEU A 708 -17.72 -37.87 -4.24
C LEU A 708 -16.58 -38.26 -3.27
N LEU A 709 -15.37 -37.70 -3.51
CA LEU A 709 -14.22 -38.00 -2.63
C LEU A 709 -14.41 -37.47 -1.21
N ARG A 710 -15.17 -36.38 -1.02
CA ARG A 710 -15.57 -35.87 0.30
C ARG A 710 -16.44 -36.90 1.01
N ALA A 711 -17.47 -37.43 0.34
CA ALA A 711 -18.33 -38.46 0.91
C ALA A 711 -17.54 -39.74 1.24
N ASN A 712 -16.61 -40.13 0.35
CA ASN A 712 -15.72 -41.28 0.60
C ASN A 712 -14.75 -41.05 1.78
N ALA A 713 -14.21 -39.81 1.92
CA ALA A 713 -13.37 -39.49 3.06
C ALA A 713 -14.13 -39.57 4.38
N ILE A 714 -15.34 -39.01 4.43
CA ILE A 714 -16.22 -39.12 5.61
C ILE A 714 -16.58 -40.59 5.88
N ASN A 715 -16.88 -41.39 4.85
CA ASN A 715 -17.11 -42.80 4.98
C ASN A 715 -15.90 -43.56 5.58
N GLY A 716 -14.70 -43.22 5.07
CA GLY A 716 -13.43 -43.78 5.58
C GLY A 716 -13.23 -43.50 7.07
N VAL A 717 -13.45 -42.23 7.46
CA VAL A 717 -13.31 -41.78 8.86
C VAL A 717 -14.37 -42.46 9.76
N VAL A 718 -15.63 -42.52 9.33
CA VAL A 718 -16.75 -42.96 10.18
C VAL A 718 -16.88 -44.49 10.26
N PHE A 719 -16.80 -45.16 9.12
CA PHE A 719 -17.09 -46.59 9.08
C PHE A 719 -15.85 -47.48 9.24
N TRP A 720 -14.68 -47.04 8.75
CA TRP A 720 -13.49 -47.88 8.65
C TRP A 720 -12.45 -47.59 9.73
N ASN A 721 -12.78 -46.73 10.75
CA ASN A 721 -11.84 -46.27 11.75
C ASN A 721 -10.52 -45.86 11.10
N SER A 722 -10.60 -44.89 10.30
CA SER A 722 -9.54 -44.24 9.50
C SER A 722 -8.15 -44.91 9.48
N PRO A 723 -7.46 -45.06 8.39
CA PRO A 723 -6.11 -45.63 8.36
C PRO A 723 -5.21 -44.90 9.36
N GLY A 724 -4.23 -45.60 9.91
CA GLY A 724 -3.36 -45.09 10.97
C GLY A 724 -4.01 -45.13 12.36
N GLY A 725 -3.50 -44.32 13.26
CA GLY A 725 -3.94 -44.30 14.67
C GLY A 725 -5.19 -43.47 14.97
N THR A 726 -5.99 -43.08 13.97
CA THR A 726 -7.22 -42.27 14.17
C THR A 726 -8.37 -43.13 14.63
N LYS A 727 -9.01 -42.78 15.74
CA LYS A 727 -10.12 -43.55 16.33
C LYS A 727 -11.19 -42.61 16.86
N ILE A 728 -12.46 -42.97 16.61
CA ILE A 728 -13.64 -42.37 17.19
C ILE A 728 -14.20 -43.35 18.24
N ASP A 729 -14.43 -42.85 19.44
CA ASP A 729 -15.16 -43.63 20.46
C ASP A 729 -16.67 -43.49 20.26
N TYR A 730 -17.29 -44.55 19.79
CA TYR A 730 -18.74 -44.62 19.55
C TYR A 730 -19.57 -44.99 20.78
N THR A 731 -18.98 -45.22 21.95
CA THR A 731 -19.68 -45.73 23.13
C THR A 731 -20.87 -44.84 23.53
N ALA A 732 -20.67 -43.56 23.63
CA ALA A 732 -21.72 -42.58 23.95
C ALA A 732 -22.79 -42.50 22.85
N TRP A 733 -22.34 -42.48 21.59
CA TRP A 733 -23.23 -42.40 20.42
C TRP A 733 -24.07 -43.65 20.25
N ASN A 734 -23.52 -44.83 20.51
CA ASN A 734 -24.24 -46.10 20.51
C ASN A 734 -25.34 -46.11 21.56
N THR A 735 -25.06 -45.61 22.75
CA THR A 735 -26.07 -45.52 23.82
C THR A 735 -27.26 -44.64 23.40
N LEU A 736 -26.97 -43.52 22.71
CA LEU A 736 -28.00 -42.61 22.20
C LEU A 736 -28.76 -43.18 20.98
N ALA A 737 -28.14 -44.06 20.20
CA ALA A 737 -28.71 -44.62 18.97
C ALA A 737 -29.92 -45.52 19.16
N ALA A 738 -30.25 -45.87 20.42
CA ALA A 738 -31.51 -46.54 20.78
C ALA A 738 -32.73 -45.61 20.56
N ASP A 739 -32.55 -44.30 20.55
CA ASP A 739 -33.57 -43.27 20.35
C ASP A 739 -33.11 -42.28 19.29
N ASN A 740 -33.77 -42.30 18.13
CA ASN A 740 -33.41 -41.40 17.01
C ASN A 740 -33.42 -39.93 17.39
N THR A 741 -34.36 -39.49 18.21
CA THR A 741 -34.47 -38.07 18.62
C THR A 741 -33.28 -37.69 19.47
N LYS A 742 -32.94 -38.45 20.49
CA LYS A 742 -31.80 -38.20 21.37
C LYS A 742 -30.48 -38.25 20.63
N LEU A 743 -30.31 -39.22 19.73
CA LEU A 743 -29.12 -39.30 18.90
C LEU A 743 -28.95 -38.05 18.02
N LEU A 744 -30.01 -37.63 17.31
CA LEU A 744 -29.96 -36.50 16.42
C LEU A 744 -29.86 -35.16 17.16
N ASP A 745 -30.44 -35.03 18.35
CA ASP A 745 -30.26 -33.85 19.19
C ASP A 745 -28.79 -33.68 19.62
N ALA A 746 -28.19 -34.77 20.10
CA ALA A 746 -26.78 -34.76 20.49
C ALA A 746 -25.83 -34.50 19.31
N LEU A 747 -26.07 -35.15 18.16
CA LEU A 747 -25.30 -34.92 16.96
C LEU A 747 -25.50 -33.51 16.40
N ASN A 748 -26.73 -32.98 16.44
CA ASN A 748 -27.01 -31.59 16.04
C ASN A 748 -26.24 -30.63 16.92
N ALA A 749 -26.21 -30.83 18.22
CA ALA A 749 -25.42 -29.98 19.11
C ALA A 749 -23.92 -30.08 18.83
N ALA A 750 -23.38 -31.27 18.62
CA ALA A 750 -21.94 -31.48 18.43
C ALA A 750 -21.43 -31.05 17.03
N MET A 751 -22.21 -31.29 15.98
CA MET A 751 -21.76 -31.15 14.59
C MET A 751 -22.37 -29.97 13.86
N MET A 752 -23.61 -29.59 14.18
CA MET A 752 -24.35 -28.51 13.50
C MET A 752 -24.76 -27.38 14.43
N HIS A 753 -24.32 -27.45 15.69
CA HIS A 753 -24.47 -26.37 16.66
C HIS A 753 -25.93 -25.96 16.91
N GLY A 754 -26.86 -26.94 16.80
CA GLY A 754 -28.28 -26.68 16.95
C GLY A 754 -29.01 -26.20 15.67
N SER A 755 -28.28 -26.02 14.55
CA SER A 755 -28.84 -25.45 13.31
C SER A 755 -29.32 -26.51 12.28
N MET A 756 -29.49 -27.79 12.66
CA MET A 756 -29.94 -28.83 11.74
C MET A 756 -31.35 -28.52 11.22
N PRO A 757 -31.53 -28.39 9.89
CA PRO A 757 -32.86 -28.20 9.30
C PRO A 757 -33.76 -29.41 9.52
N ASP A 758 -35.07 -29.18 9.74
CA ASP A 758 -36.06 -30.24 9.92
C ASP A 758 -36.07 -31.25 8.77
N GLN A 759 -35.90 -30.80 7.53
CA GLN A 759 -35.85 -31.69 6.37
C GLN A 759 -34.68 -32.68 6.43
N LEU A 760 -33.51 -32.22 6.85
CA LEU A 760 -32.32 -33.06 7.04
C LEU A 760 -32.58 -34.06 8.19
N ARG A 761 -33.13 -33.60 9.31
CA ARG A 761 -33.51 -34.46 10.46
C ARG A 761 -34.44 -35.54 10.01
N GLN A 762 -35.51 -35.23 9.30
CA GLN A 762 -36.48 -36.24 8.83
C GLN A 762 -35.86 -37.22 7.82
N SER A 763 -35.00 -36.78 6.97
CA SER A 763 -34.27 -37.62 6.01
C SER A 763 -33.40 -38.67 6.74
N ILE A 764 -32.66 -38.21 7.80
CA ILE A 764 -31.83 -39.12 8.61
C ILE A 764 -32.71 -40.11 9.39
N ILE A 765 -33.79 -39.62 10.01
CA ILE A 765 -34.73 -40.54 10.73
C ILE A 765 -35.27 -41.60 9.78
N THR A 766 -35.66 -41.22 8.57
CA THR A 766 -36.16 -42.16 7.56
C THR A 766 -35.13 -43.24 7.26
N ALA A 767 -33.85 -42.85 7.05
CA ALA A 767 -32.75 -43.77 6.81
C ALA A 767 -32.51 -44.70 8.03
N LEU A 768 -32.49 -44.16 9.24
CA LEU A 768 -32.28 -44.94 10.46
C LEU A 768 -33.39 -45.96 10.70
N ASN A 769 -34.62 -45.68 10.28
CA ASN A 769 -35.74 -46.60 10.43
C ASN A 769 -35.68 -47.83 9.49
N THR A 770 -34.79 -47.79 8.47
CA THR A 770 -34.52 -48.96 7.61
C THR A 770 -33.49 -49.94 8.18
N LEU A 771 -32.77 -49.53 9.22
CA LEU A 771 -31.72 -50.33 9.86
C LEU A 771 -32.28 -51.14 11.00
N ASP A 772 -31.59 -52.28 11.32
CA ASP A 772 -31.92 -53.08 12.49
C ASP A 772 -31.86 -52.18 13.76
N PRO A 773 -32.96 -52.11 14.54
CA PRO A 773 -32.98 -51.35 15.78
C PRO A 773 -31.95 -51.79 16.83
N LYS A 774 -31.43 -53.01 16.70
CA LYS A 774 -30.39 -53.56 17.59
C LYS A 774 -28.97 -53.22 17.13
N ASP A 775 -28.78 -52.83 15.89
CA ASP A 775 -27.48 -52.38 15.39
C ASP A 775 -27.22 -50.90 15.77
N LEU A 776 -26.99 -50.67 17.06
CA LEU A 776 -26.78 -49.32 17.59
C LEU A 776 -25.54 -48.63 16.97
N ASN A 777 -24.48 -49.39 16.68
CA ASN A 777 -23.27 -48.87 16.08
C ASN A 777 -23.49 -48.46 14.61
N GLY A 778 -24.14 -49.29 13.81
CA GLY A 778 -24.50 -48.94 12.44
C GLY A 778 -25.41 -47.75 12.37
N ARG A 779 -26.38 -47.64 13.28
CA ARG A 779 -27.31 -46.47 13.36
C ARG A 779 -26.56 -45.17 13.73
N ALA A 780 -25.69 -45.20 14.74
CA ALA A 780 -24.88 -44.03 15.10
C ALA A 780 -23.98 -43.57 13.94
N LYS A 781 -23.24 -44.49 13.31
CA LYS A 781 -22.38 -44.20 12.17
C LYS A 781 -23.15 -43.67 10.96
N THR A 782 -24.32 -44.26 10.67
CA THR A 782 -25.19 -43.80 9.56
C THR A 782 -25.70 -42.38 9.80
N ALA A 783 -26.14 -42.04 11.01
CA ALA A 783 -26.56 -40.68 11.35
C ALA A 783 -25.43 -39.68 11.20
N ILE A 784 -24.23 -39.99 11.73
CA ILE A 784 -23.03 -39.14 11.58
C ILE A 784 -22.66 -38.96 10.11
N TYR A 785 -22.62 -40.04 9.32
CA TYR A 785 -22.30 -40.00 7.92
C TYR A 785 -23.27 -39.13 7.11
N LEU A 786 -24.57 -39.34 7.26
CA LEU A 786 -25.58 -38.56 6.54
C LEU A 786 -25.54 -37.08 6.92
N MET A 787 -25.30 -36.78 8.19
CA MET A 787 -25.15 -35.40 8.65
C MET A 787 -23.88 -34.78 8.07
N ALA A 788 -22.71 -35.42 8.18
CA ALA A 788 -21.43 -34.90 7.73
C ALA A 788 -21.33 -34.77 6.20
N THR A 789 -22.08 -35.56 5.43
CA THR A 789 -22.16 -35.47 3.97
C THR A 789 -23.19 -34.46 3.48
N SER A 790 -24.01 -33.88 4.39
CA SER A 790 -25.00 -32.88 4.02
C SER A 790 -24.34 -31.55 3.57
N GLN A 791 -25.07 -30.81 2.72
CA GLN A 791 -24.66 -29.48 2.32
C GLN A 791 -24.55 -28.52 3.53
N HIS A 792 -25.39 -28.66 4.52
CA HIS A 792 -25.45 -27.83 5.71
C HIS A 792 -24.21 -27.98 6.58
N TYR A 793 -23.69 -29.21 6.73
CA TYR A 793 -22.42 -29.43 7.43
C TYR A 793 -21.21 -28.92 6.65
N SER A 794 -21.31 -28.93 5.32
CA SER A 794 -20.19 -28.50 4.45
C SER A 794 -19.91 -27.00 4.48
N VAL A 795 -20.83 -26.19 5.01
CA VAL A 795 -20.67 -24.74 5.11
C VAL A 795 -20.33 -24.35 6.56
N GLN A 796 -19.33 -23.53 6.72
CA GLN A 796 -19.04 -22.78 7.95
C GLN A 796 -19.84 -21.49 7.90
N HIS A 797 -20.64 -21.23 8.90
CA HIS A 797 -21.42 -20.02 9.01
C HIS A 797 -20.88 -19.04 10.03
#